data_a0ba5af279675512b1c992e17e370b8a
#
_entry.id   a0ba5af279675512b1c992e17e370b8a
#
_cell.length_a   1.000
_cell.length_b   1.000
_cell.length_c   1.000
_cell.angle_alpha   90.00
_cell.angle_beta   90.00
_cell.angle_gamma   90.00
#
_symmetry.space_group_name_H-M   'P 1'
#
loop_
_entity.id
_entity.type
_entity.pdbx_description
1 polymer ?
#
loop_
_entity_poly.entity_id
_entity_poly.type
_entity_poly.pdbx_seq_one_letter_code
_entity_poly.pdbx_strand_id
1 'polypeptide(L)'
;KTIKVNRTLTEQAKARRDAKALRKAERNKDLPKGKIKRTVYKMHPKRAYAYWFSRDGLTTALKASGVGVVVGFFLLIALFAYFRKDLPNLRNVDGDTIGGSIRYYDKTGDVLLWEDYDAVKRVSVEADQISDNLREATIALEDRTFYEHSGFNVRGISRAAWNNAFGGDTQGGSTITQQLVKLTTPGFSDEQTVARKIKEIIIAVELERSYTKDQILTGYMNAAPYGTIEYGAEVAARTYFNKSAKDLSIAESAFLASIPKSPPTYTPHSPSFDADALAQRQDYTIDVMFDLKMITQEEKDIAKADETIASVVPRQPSKYTGILAPHFVLAAKNQLINILQKESVYNRGGLRVITTLDMNLQKIAEEEVTAGIAQIERQRGDTAAFVAEDVTNGQVVALVGGADFNNKDKAGEINFAQQPLPPGSSFKPYDYLALIENTENSGAGSVLYDTQGPIEGYPCTDKTITRNQGNCLKNYDLRYPGAVTLRYAIGGSRNVPSVKAMLIAGVDKTIETANKLGLYDDEYGTGGYKCYSDEFYSVPTQCYASSAIGDGAYLNLDKHVNAYTTISRNGNKIPQTYITNVKDSGNHSIYEWELKPGEQVVRDESAYIVADMMSDPRASYMAKKSHDYKGWDFSIKTGTTNDSKDGWMMGFSTKYAAGVWVGHHTGKVEMTGFMETMTQAIWVDWMQRAHDGLEPVARVRPAGIQVLPAYIVRSHIGASSIEPSPATDLFPSWYKKPGGGGEEKIVKDRVSTKRATECTPPLALEEVVQTDASSFSSDPFYDAATNSQDKDDVHKCDDVKPTIALNVTEKSKGKYTIEISVGNGTHPISSDKFTGQLNVTIDGEAIPNGSIQIAGPGIYQIDYTSIYDTTKTVSSEIVDSVLYSSLDAMDWPFQLPPSPAPVVIPGP
;
A
#
# COMPACT_ATOMS: atom_id res chain seq x y z
N LYS A 1 18.57 96.89 -5.14
CA LYS A 1 17.31 96.54 -5.76
C LYS A 1 17.55 95.42 -6.79
N THR A 2 17.26 94.19 -6.47
CA THR A 2 17.38 92.99 -7.38
C THR A 2 16.15 92.95 -8.29
N ILE A 3 16.34 93.22 -9.55
CA ILE A 3 15.26 93.12 -10.56
C ILE A 3 14.88 91.60 -10.76
N LYS A 4 13.69 91.26 -10.32
CA LYS A 4 13.14 89.95 -10.64
C LYS A 4 12.69 90.02 -12.10
N VAL A 5 13.47 89.44 -13.00
CA VAL A 5 13.05 89.18 -14.40
C VAL A 5 12.03 88.10 -14.43
N ASN A 6 10.78 88.38 -14.75
CA ASN A 6 9.72 87.38 -15.03
C ASN A 6 10.05 86.70 -16.33
N ARG A 7 10.65 85.48 -16.26
CA ARG A 7 10.88 84.63 -17.44
C ARG A 7 9.61 83.90 -17.81
N THR A 8 9.28 83.89 -19.07
CA THR A 8 8.18 83.12 -19.60
C THR A 8 8.36 81.58 -19.35
N LEU A 9 7.31 80.80 -19.31
CA LEU A 9 7.36 79.34 -19.08
C LEU A 9 8.30 78.65 -20.09
N THR A 10 8.38 79.16 -21.33
CA THR A 10 9.26 78.67 -22.41
C THR A 10 10.72 78.93 -22.11
N GLU A 11 11.04 80.14 -21.65
CA GLU A 11 12.39 80.52 -21.24
C GLU A 11 12.90 79.79 -19.99
N GLN A 12 11.98 79.52 -19.05
CA GLN A 12 12.30 78.69 -17.90
C GLN A 12 12.57 77.24 -18.33
N ALA A 13 11.80 76.67 -19.27
CA ALA A 13 11.98 75.36 -19.81
C ALA A 13 13.29 75.26 -20.60
N LYS A 14 13.65 76.27 -21.38
CA LYS A 14 14.94 76.32 -22.11
C LYS A 14 16.13 76.43 -21.14
N ALA A 15 16.09 77.33 -20.17
CA ALA A 15 17.13 77.38 -19.13
C ALA A 15 17.31 76.06 -18.34
N ARG A 16 16.26 75.35 -18.06
CA ARG A 16 16.32 74.05 -17.43
C ARG A 16 16.94 72.94 -18.33
N ARG A 17 16.65 73.02 -19.67
CA ARG A 17 17.27 72.14 -20.68
C ARG A 17 18.77 72.41 -20.81
N ASP A 18 19.17 73.71 -20.90
CA ASP A 18 20.59 74.14 -21.04
C ASP A 18 21.39 73.77 -19.78
N ALA A 19 20.84 73.97 -18.59
CA ALA A 19 21.49 73.60 -17.33
C ALA A 19 21.65 72.08 -17.23
N LYS A 20 20.68 71.30 -17.74
CA LYS A 20 20.75 69.82 -17.76
C LYS A 20 21.77 69.32 -18.78
N ALA A 21 21.87 70.00 -19.92
CA ALA A 21 22.89 69.70 -20.94
C ALA A 21 24.33 69.95 -20.45
N LEU A 22 24.54 71.13 -19.76
CA LEU A 22 25.82 71.45 -19.09
C LEU A 22 26.23 70.44 -18.05
N ARG A 23 25.34 70.08 -17.14
CA ARG A 23 25.60 69.01 -16.10
C ARG A 23 25.89 67.66 -16.74
N LYS A 24 25.24 67.33 -17.87
CA LYS A 24 25.50 66.11 -18.62
C LYS A 24 26.86 66.14 -19.31
N ALA A 25 27.28 67.30 -19.84
CA ALA A 25 28.59 67.53 -20.46
C ALA A 25 29.73 67.41 -19.42
N GLU A 26 29.62 68.07 -18.30
CA GLU A 26 30.59 67.98 -17.16
C GLU A 26 30.72 66.51 -16.66
N ARG A 27 29.64 65.82 -16.48
CA ARG A 27 29.61 64.46 -16.00
C ARG A 27 30.19 63.46 -17.01
N ASN A 28 30.17 63.78 -18.31
CA ASN A 28 30.72 62.96 -19.37
C ASN A 28 32.19 63.25 -19.69
N LYS A 29 32.81 64.32 -19.11
CA LYS A 29 34.16 64.79 -19.38
C LYS A 29 35.24 63.77 -19.05
N ASP A 30 34.96 62.91 -18.00
CA ASP A 30 35.92 61.92 -17.47
C ASP A 30 35.55 60.46 -17.89
N LEU A 31 34.67 60.30 -18.89
CA LEU A 31 34.27 58.97 -19.30
C LEU A 31 35.23 58.34 -20.32
N PRO A 32 35.63 57.07 -20.13
CA PRO A 32 36.57 56.40 -21.04
C PRO A 32 35.93 56.20 -22.44
N LYS A 33 36.81 56.25 -23.46
CA LYS A 33 36.42 55.99 -24.84
C LYS A 33 36.04 54.53 -25.04
N GLY A 34 34.82 54.26 -25.56
CA GLY A 34 34.27 52.92 -25.82
C GLY A 34 33.02 52.56 -24.98
N LYS A 35 31.98 52.00 -25.62
CA LYS A 35 30.66 51.72 -24.97
C LYS A 35 30.76 50.79 -23.76
N ILE A 36 31.51 49.72 -23.87
CA ILE A 36 31.67 48.72 -22.79
C ILE A 36 32.43 49.29 -21.59
N LYS A 37 33.61 49.94 -21.84
CA LYS A 37 34.41 50.59 -20.79
C LYS A 37 33.62 51.70 -20.08
N ARG A 38 32.74 52.41 -20.78
CA ARG A 38 31.83 53.41 -20.22
C ARG A 38 30.80 52.82 -19.30
N THR A 39 30.24 51.64 -19.66
CA THR A 39 29.23 50.96 -18.82
C THR A 39 29.86 50.44 -17.54
N VAL A 40 31.02 49.75 -17.63
CA VAL A 40 31.75 49.23 -16.47
C VAL A 40 32.18 50.37 -15.55
N TYR A 41 32.66 51.49 -16.11
CA TYR A 41 33.07 52.67 -15.32
C TYR A 41 31.87 53.31 -14.56
N LYS A 42 30.68 53.32 -15.15
CA LYS A 42 29.43 53.76 -14.49
C LYS A 42 28.91 52.79 -13.45
N MET A 43 29.21 51.50 -13.59
CA MET A 43 28.73 50.43 -12.68
C MET A 43 29.66 50.30 -11.43
N HIS A 44 30.75 51.05 -11.34
CA HIS A 44 31.61 51.03 -10.15
C HIS A 44 30.78 51.39 -8.90
N PRO A 45 30.79 50.59 -7.82
CA PRO A 45 29.84 50.70 -6.69
C PRO A 45 29.75 52.13 -6.08
N LYS A 46 30.89 52.78 -5.84
CA LYS A 46 30.90 54.14 -5.29
C LYS A 46 30.27 55.22 -6.21
N ARG A 47 30.38 55.04 -7.53
CA ARG A 47 29.81 55.98 -8.51
C ARG A 47 28.36 55.67 -8.82
N ALA A 48 27.98 54.42 -8.84
CA ALA A 48 26.59 53.99 -8.93
C ALA A 48 25.81 54.51 -7.71
N TYR A 49 26.37 54.35 -6.50
CA TYR A 49 25.83 54.88 -5.27
C TYR A 49 25.63 56.39 -5.34
N ALA A 50 26.73 57.14 -5.69
CA ALA A 50 26.66 58.60 -5.80
C ALA A 50 25.69 59.07 -6.90
N TYR A 51 25.50 58.33 -7.97
CA TYR A 51 24.47 58.62 -8.97
C TYR A 51 23.07 58.40 -8.45
N TRP A 52 22.80 57.25 -7.86
CA TRP A 52 21.44 56.90 -7.43
C TRP A 52 20.94 57.78 -6.28
N PHE A 53 21.83 58.26 -5.43
CA PHE A 53 21.53 59.25 -4.37
C PHE A 53 21.68 60.70 -4.81
N SER A 54 22.00 60.98 -6.07
CA SER A 54 21.93 62.35 -6.62
C SER A 54 20.52 62.70 -7.05
N ARG A 55 20.23 64.00 -7.14
CA ARG A 55 18.95 64.54 -7.62
C ARG A 55 18.52 63.98 -9.01
N ASP A 56 19.51 63.72 -9.88
CA ASP A 56 19.31 63.16 -11.19
C ASP A 56 19.02 61.63 -11.11
N GLY A 57 19.69 60.89 -10.21
CA GLY A 57 19.46 59.50 -9.93
C GLY A 57 18.09 59.26 -9.33
N LEU A 58 17.71 60.06 -8.33
CA LEU A 58 16.39 60.05 -7.72
C LEU A 58 15.28 60.33 -8.76
N THR A 59 15.48 61.32 -9.64
CA THR A 59 14.51 61.59 -10.71
C THR A 59 14.44 60.50 -11.76
N THR A 60 15.55 59.79 -11.99
CA THR A 60 15.60 58.63 -12.91
C THR A 60 14.90 57.45 -12.24
N ALA A 61 15.16 57.22 -10.95
CA ALA A 61 14.49 56.19 -10.18
C ALA A 61 12.97 56.41 -10.15
N LEU A 62 12.53 57.63 -9.85
CA LEU A 62 11.11 57.96 -9.86
C LEU A 62 10.45 57.77 -11.24
N LYS A 63 11.15 58.11 -12.31
CA LYS A 63 10.64 57.88 -13.67
C LYS A 63 10.59 56.37 -14.03
N ALA A 64 11.63 55.60 -13.69
CA ALA A 64 11.66 54.20 -13.90
C ALA A 64 10.57 53.47 -13.08
N SER A 65 10.39 53.86 -11.81
CA SER A 65 9.31 53.39 -10.96
C SER A 65 7.94 53.75 -11.56
N GLY A 66 7.77 54.98 -12.04
CA GLY A 66 6.53 55.39 -12.69
C GLY A 66 6.20 54.56 -13.96
N VAL A 67 7.21 54.32 -14.79
CA VAL A 67 7.04 53.43 -15.97
C VAL A 67 6.76 51.99 -15.51
N GLY A 68 7.46 51.52 -14.50
CA GLY A 68 7.23 50.19 -13.91
C GLY A 68 5.81 50.04 -13.39
N VAL A 69 5.30 51.05 -12.69
CA VAL A 69 3.89 51.08 -12.21
C VAL A 69 2.90 51.07 -13.38
N VAL A 70 3.14 51.85 -14.43
CA VAL A 70 2.26 51.91 -15.62
C VAL A 70 2.29 50.52 -16.37
N VAL A 71 3.47 49.95 -16.57
CA VAL A 71 3.58 48.63 -17.21
C VAL A 71 2.94 47.57 -16.34
N GLY A 72 3.18 47.59 -15.04
CA GLY A 72 2.54 46.68 -14.07
C GLY A 72 1.01 46.81 -14.07
N PHE A 73 0.50 48.05 -14.18
CA PHE A 73 -0.93 48.31 -14.28
C PHE A 73 -1.55 47.70 -15.58
N PHE A 74 -0.90 47.88 -16.75
CA PHE A 74 -1.39 47.27 -17.98
C PHE A 74 -1.26 45.74 -17.98
N LEU A 75 -0.20 45.18 -17.39
CA LEU A 75 -0.07 43.74 -17.21
C LEU A 75 -1.19 43.17 -16.30
N LEU A 76 -1.50 43.86 -15.20
CA LEU A 76 -2.63 43.53 -14.34
C LEU A 76 -3.97 43.54 -15.13
N ILE A 77 -4.23 44.61 -15.90
CA ILE A 77 -5.44 44.67 -16.71
C ILE A 77 -5.50 43.52 -17.71
N ALA A 78 -4.43 43.21 -18.38
CA ALA A 78 -4.35 42.09 -19.34
C ALA A 78 -4.60 40.75 -18.64
N LEU A 79 -4.06 40.55 -17.44
CA LEU A 79 -4.27 39.37 -16.62
C LEU A 79 -5.73 39.21 -16.18
N PHE A 80 -6.33 40.32 -15.72
CA PHE A 80 -7.77 40.37 -15.38
C PHE A 80 -8.65 40.05 -16.59
N ALA A 81 -8.36 40.64 -17.75
CA ALA A 81 -9.12 40.42 -19.00
C ALA A 81 -9.01 38.95 -19.44
N TYR A 82 -7.84 38.32 -19.25
CA TYR A 82 -7.61 36.92 -19.59
C TYR A 82 -8.42 35.99 -18.70
N PHE A 83 -8.43 36.20 -17.38
CA PHE A 83 -9.11 35.33 -16.42
C PHE A 83 -10.61 35.61 -16.28
N ARG A 84 -11.14 36.67 -16.88
CA ARG A 84 -12.59 37.00 -16.87
C ARG A 84 -13.47 35.89 -17.47
N LYS A 85 -12.91 35.07 -18.37
CA LYS A 85 -13.61 33.92 -18.96
C LYS A 85 -13.87 32.79 -17.95
N ASP A 86 -13.08 32.73 -16.86
CA ASP A 86 -13.14 31.71 -15.82
C ASP A 86 -14.05 32.14 -14.64
N LEU A 87 -14.78 33.22 -14.74
CA LEU A 87 -15.72 33.68 -13.73
C LEU A 87 -16.85 32.68 -13.53
N PRO A 88 -17.06 32.20 -12.30
CA PRO A 88 -18.24 31.37 -12.01
C PRO A 88 -19.51 32.22 -12.16
N ASN A 89 -20.51 31.64 -12.81
CA ASN A 89 -21.83 32.25 -12.91
C ASN A 89 -22.65 31.87 -11.68
N LEU A 90 -22.79 32.78 -10.73
CA LEU A 90 -23.52 32.50 -9.48
C LEU A 90 -25.04 32.33 -9.72
N ARG A 91 -25.56 32.82 -10.89
CA ARG A 91 -26.96 32.58 -11.28
C ARG A 91 -27.23 31.16 -11.72
N ASN A 92 -26.21 30.41 -12.15
CA ASN A 92 -26.32 28.99 -12.49
C ASN A 92 -26.11 28.06 -11.27
N VAL A 93 -25.83 28.63 -10.10
CA VAL A 93 -25.93 27.92 -8.81
C VAL A 93 -27.40 27.85 -8.39
N ASP A 94 -28.24 28.71 -8.97
CA ASP A 94 -29.70 28.66 -8.82
C ASP A 94 -30.23 27.56 -9.76
N GLY A 95 -30.67 26.48 -9.14
CA GLY A 95 -31.19 25.32 -9.84
C GLY A 95 -32.48 25.58 -10.59
N ASP A 96 -32.37 26.13 -11.76
CA ASP A 96 -33.44 26.11 -12.75
C ASP A 96 -33.31 24.87 -13.63
N THR A 97 -33.44 23.73 -13.01
CA THR A 97 -34.06 22.54 -13.60
C THR A 97 -34.20 21.50 -12.50
N ILE A 98 -35.39 21.17 -12.14
CA ILE A 98 -35.73 19.96 -11.40
C ILE A 98 -35.14 18.82 -12.22
N GLY A 99 -33.92 18.40 -11.86
CA GLY A 99 -33.22 17.30 -12.49
C GLY A 99 -34.00 16.03 -12.20
N GLY A 100 -34.27 15.23 -13.21
CA GLY A 100 -34.76 13.87 -13.03
C GLY A 100 -33.74 13.02 -12.25
N SER A 101 -34.18 11.88 -11.70
CA SER A 101 -33.29 10.91 -11.06
C SER A 101 -32.13 10.51 -11.98
N ILE A 102 -30.99 10.20 -11.40
CA ILE A 102 -29.88 9.55 -12.12
C ILE A 102 -30.06 8.04 -12.01
N ARG A 103 -30.09 7.34 -13.14
CA ARG A 103 -30.29 5.89 -13.20
C ARG A 103 -29.02 5.18 -13.58
N TYR A 104 -28.58 4.29 -12.70
CA TYR A 104 -27.41 3.43 -12.91
C TYR A 104 -27.86 2.06 -13.38
N TYR A 105 -27.25 1.57 -14.44
CA TYR A 105 -27.51 0.29 -15.05
C TYR A 105 -26.25 -0.59 -15.07
N ASP A 106 -26.45 -1.89 -15.13
CA ASP A 106 -25.40 -2.86 -15.35
C ASP A 106 -24.71 -2.67 -16.72
N LYS A 107 -23.71 -3.48 -17.02
CA LYS A 107 -22.95 -3.40 -18.28
C LYS A 107 -23.79 -3.58 -19.54
N THR A 108 -24.93 -4.25 -19.45
CA THR A 108 -25.85 -4.46 -20.59
C THR A 108 -26.77 -3.26 -20.81
N GLY A 109 -26.97 -2.45 -19.80
CA GLY A 109 -27.93 -1.36 -19.77
C GLY A 109 -29.37 -1.81 -19.53
N ASP A 110 -29.63 -3.08 -19.25
CA ASP A 110 -30.97 -3.62 -19.08
C ASP A 110 -31.39 -3.73 -17.60
N VAL A 111 -30.43 -4.02 -16.71
CA VAL A 111 -30.72 -4.14 -15.28
C VAL A 111 -30.50 -2.80 -14.60
N LEU A 112 -31.58 -2.23 -14.05
CA LEU A 112 -31.52 -1.03 -13.22
C LEU A 112 -30.91 -1.39 -11.85
N LEU A 113 -29.73 -0.85 -11.56
CA LEU A 113 -29.04 -1.06 -10.29
C LEU A 113 -29.55 -0.13 -9.19
N TRP A 114 -29.80 1.13 -9.57
CA TRP A 114 -30.27 2.12 -8.63
C TRP A 114 -30.79 3.36 -9.36
N GLU A 115 -31.79 3.97 -8.77
CA GLU A 115 -32.28 5.28 -9.16
C GLU A 115 -31.98 6.29 -8.06
N ASP A 116 -31.03 7.19 -8.34
CA ASP A 116 -30.59 8.22 -7.39
C ASP A 116 -31.52 9.42 -7.47
N TYR A 117 -32.41 9.53 -6.53
CA TYR A 117 -33.31 10.67 -6.35
C TYR A 117 -32.63 11.84 -5.63
N ASP A 118 -31.48 11.61 -5.01
CA ASP A 118 -30.72 12.59 -4.25
C ASP A 118 -29.71 13.41 -5.07
N ALA A 119 -29.66 13.20 -6.37
CA ALA A 119 -28.91 14.10 -7.27
C ALA A 119 -29.33 15.58 -7.12
N VAL A 120 -30.39 15.84 -6.36
CA VAL A 120 -31.00 17.15 -6.05
C VAL A 120 -30.57 17.66 -4.66
N LYS A 121 -29.59 17.11 -3.99
CA LYS A 121 -29.17 17.59 -2.68
C LYS A 121 -28.27 18.85 -2.68
N ARG A 122 -28.35 19.65 -3.71
CA ARG A 122 -28.11 21.09 -3.61
C ARG A 122 -29.47 21.80 -3.74
N VAL A 123 -30.08 22.04 -2.63
CA VAL A 123 -31.17 23.02 -2.57
C VAL A 123 -30.48 24.37 -2.41
N SER A 124 -30.21 25.04 -3.53
CA SER A 124 -29.83 26.44 -3.47
C SER A 124 -30.98 27.26 -2.91
N VAL A 125 -30.71 28.04 -1.91
CA VAL A 125 -31.68 28.92 -1.26
C VAL A 125 -31.26 30.37 -1.40
N GLU A 126 -32.23 31.26 -1.47
CA GLU A 126 -31.98 32.69 -1.48
C GLU A 126 -31.51 33.19 -0.12
N ALA A 127 -30.92 34.38 -0.09
CA ALA A 127 -30.33 34.96 1.13
C ALA A 127 -31.32 35.06 2.28
N ASP A 128 -32.58 35.32 2.03
CA ASP A 128 -33.67 35.44 3.01
C ASP A 128 -34.16 34.10 3.56
N GLN A 129 -33.72 32.99 2.95
CA GLN A 129 -33.97 31.61 3.38
C GLN A 129 -32.84 31.03 4.21
N ILE A 130 -31.79 31.79 4.50
CA ILE A 130 -30.68 31.40 5.36
C ILE A 130 -30.73 32.25 6.63
N SER A 131 -30.65 31.62 7.78
CA SER A 131 -30.63 32.26 9.07
C SER A 131 -29.50 33.30 9.15
N ASP A 132 -29.78 34.49 9.72
CA ASP A 132 -28.75 35.49 10.00
C ASP A 132 -27.68 34.92 10.94
N ASN A 133 -28.04 34.03 11.88
CA ASN A 133 -27.12 33.36 12.78
C ASN A 133 -26.08 32.54 11.99
N LEU A 134 -26.47 31.77 10.93
CA LEU A 134 -25.54 31.00 10.13
C LEU A 134 -24.66 31.89 9.24
N ARG A 135 -25.22 32.99 8.72
CA ARG A 135 -24.44 34.00 7.97
C ARG A 135 -23.36 34.60 8.85
N GLU A 136 -23.70 35.03 10.08
CA GLU A 136 -22.80 35.63 11.05
C GLU A 136 -21.75 34.61 11.54
N ALA A 137 -22.14 33.39 11.90
CA ALA A 137 -21.22 32.32 12.29
C ALA A 137 -20.19 31.99 11.18
N THR A 138 -20.64 31.97 9.94
CA THR A 138 -19.76 31.73 8.78
C THR A 138 -18.75 32.89 8.63
N ILE A 139 -19.19 34.12 8.72
CA ILE A 139 -18.32 35.32 8.65
C ILE A 139 -17.34 35.32 9.82
N ALA A 140 -17.83 35.06 11.03
CA ALA A 140 -17.03 35.05 12.25
C ALA A 140 -15.87 34.07 12.19
N LEU A 141 -16.12 32.92 11.59
CA LEU A 141 -15.17 31.80 11.51
C LEU A 141 -14.23 31.90 10.31
N GLU A 142 -14.77 32.19 9.13
CA GLU A 142 -14.04 32.10 7.87
C GLU A 142 -13.44 33.45 7.44
N ASP A 143 -14.13 34.59 7.69
CA ASP A 143 -13.68 35.88 7.16
C ASP A 143 -14.26 37.07 7.94
N ARG A 144 -13.69 37.38 9.09
CA ARG A 144 -14.16 38.44 10.01
C ARG A 144 -14.26 39.85 9.43
N THR A 145 -13.60 40.06 8.31
CA THR A 145 -13.57 41.35 7.59
C THR A 145 -14.23 41.27 6.22
N PHE A 146 -15.12 40.31 6.03
CA PHE A 146 -15.74 39.99 4.75
C PHE A 146 -16.35 41.22 4.07
N TYR A 147 -17.08 42.09 4.80
CA TYR A 147 -17.69 43.30 4.26
C TYR A 147 -16.72 44.48 4.05
N GLU A 148 -15.47 44.37 4.53
CA GLU A 148 -14.49 45.47 4.51
C GLU A 148 -13.53 45.41 3.32
N HIS A 149 -13.34 44.23 2.70
CA HIS A 149 -12.39 44.04 1.61
C HIS A 149 -13.08 43.70 0.29
N SER A 150 -12.32 43.78 -0.83
CA SER A 150 -12.80 43.49 -2.20
C SER A 150 -12.13 42.22 -2.77
N GLY A 151 -12.48 41.07 -2.23
CA GLY A 151 -12.05 39.73 -2.74
C GLY A 151 -10.79 39.16 -2.08
N PHE A 152 -9.93 39.98 -1.47
CA PHE A 152 -8.76 39.50 -0.74
C PHE A 152 -8.40 40.42 0.42
N ASN A 153 -7.81 39.85 1.45
CA ASN A 153 -7.39 40.57 2.66
C ASN A 153 -5.87 40.64 2.75
N VAL A 154 -5.30 41.82 2.44
CA VAL A 154 -3.85 42.04 2.46
C VAL A 154 -3.25 41.81 3.85
N ARG A 155 -3.95 42.25 4.93
CA ARG A 155 -3.50 42.05 6.31
C ARG A 155 -3.51 40.57 6.69
N GLY A 156 -4.54 39.82 6.26
CA GLY A 156 -4.65 38.37 6.45
C GLY A 156 -3.53 37.62 5.75
N ILE A 157 -3.27 37.93 4.49
CA ILE A 157 -2.19 37.31 3.69
C ILE A 157 -0.81 37.62 4.33
N SER A 158 -0.58 38.86 4.72
CA SER A 158 0.69 39.29 5.36
C SER A 158 0.92 38.59 6.69
N ARG A 159 -0.12 38.43 7.50
CA ARG A 159 -0.09 37.72 8.79
C ARG A 159 0.18 36.21 8.57
N ALA A 160 -0.53 35.57 7.63
CA ALA A 160 -0.35 34.17 7.28
C ALA A 160 1.08 33.90 6.75
N ALA A 161 1.59 34.76 5.87
CA ALA A 161 2.96 34.68 5.37
C ALA A 161 4.01 34.82 6.49
N TRP A 162 3.76 35.72 7.45
CA TRP A 162 4.62 35.91 8.60
C TRP A 162 4.63 34.69 9.53
N ASN A 163 3.45 34.17 9.88
CA ASN A 163 3.31 33.01 10.75
C ASN A 163 3.93 31.74 10.12
N ASN A 164 3.73 31.54 8.82
CA ASN A 164 4.35 30.41 8.09
C ASN A 164 5.88 30.52 8.00
N ALA A 165 6.42 31.76 7.97
CA ALA A 165 7.87 31.98 7.91
C ALA A 165 8.56 31.84 9.28
N PHE A 166 7.84 32.06 10.38
CA PHE A 166 8.42 32.15 11.74
C PHE A 166 7.83 31.12 12.74
N GLY A 167 7.11 30.07 12.24
CA GLY A 167 6.74 28.90 13.05
C GLY A 167 5.54 29.10 13.99
N GLY A 168 4.58 29.93 13.61
CA GLY A 168 3.27 30.03 14.31
C GLY A 168 2.23 29.09 13.71
N ASP A 169 1.14 28.84 14.45
CA ASP A 169 0.00 28.08 13.98
C ASP A 169 -0.48 28.53 12.60
N THR A 170 -0.75 27.56 11.72
CA THR A 170 -1.23 27.80 10.36
C THR A 170 -2.63 28.44 10.38
N GLN A 171 -2.69 29.76 10.41
CA GLN A 171 -3.96 30.48 10.27
C GLN A 171 -4.29 30.68 8.80
N GLY A 172 -5.49 30.27 8.38
CA GLY A 172 -6.02 30.48 7.03
C GLY A 172 -6.09 31.99 6.70
N GLY A 173 -5.49 32.36 5.58
CA GLY A 173 -5.53 33.73 5.06
C GLY A 173 -6.44 33.91 3.85
N SER A 174 -7.28 32.93 3.52
CA SER A 174 -8.20 32.96 2.37
C SER A 174 -9.54 33.60 2.78
N THR A 175 -10.09 34.43 1.92
CA THR A 175 -11.42 35.05 2.15
C THR A 175 -12.55 34.09 1.70
N ILE A 176 -13.79 34.35 2.17
CA ILE A 176 -14.99 33.65 1.70
C ILE A 176 -15.09 33.70 0.18
N THR A 177 -14.81 34.84 -0.43
CA THR A 177 -14.83 35.01 -1.89
C THR A 177 -13.80 34.10 -2.59
N GLN A 178 -12.59 33.96 -2.03
CA GLN A 178 -11.59 33.06 -2.55
C GLN A 178 -11.98 31.58 -2.39
N GLN A 179 -12.60 31.22 -1.28
CA GLN A 179 -13.13 29.88 -1.07
C GLN A 179 -14.26 29.55 -2.04
N LEU A 180 -15.19 30.51 -2.29
CA LEU A 180 -16.23 30.33 -3.28
C LEU A 180 -15.64 30.09 -4.68
N VAL A 181 -14.63 30.89 -5.09
CA VAL A 181 -13.92 30.67 -6.36
C VAL A 181 -13.33 29.28 -6.44
N LYS A 182 -12.69 28.80 -5.37
CA LYS A 182 -12.14 27.44 -5.30
C LYS A 182 -13.23 26.36 -5.49
N LEU A 183 -14.40 26.55 -4.85
CA LEU A 183 -15.50 25.57 -4.87
C LEU A 183 -16.29 25.56 -6.19
N THR A 184 -16.28 26.67 -6.95
CA THR A 184 -17.17 26.84 -8.11
C THR A 184 -16.47 26.97 -9.46
N THR A 185 -15.13 27.11 -9.48
CA THR A 185 -14.38 27.26 -10.73
C THR A 185 -13.81 25.91 -11.18
N PRO A 186 -14.14 25.43 -12.38
CA PRO A 186 -13.60 24.17 -12.90
C PRO A 186 -12.07 24.20 -13.05
N GLY A 187 -11.41 23.08 -12.75
CA GLY A 187 -9.96 22.93 -12.95
C GLY A 187 -9.09 23.63 -11.89
N PHE A 188 -9.67 24.05 -10.76
CA PHE A 188 -8.90 24.40 -9.58
C PHE A 188 -8.50 23.08 -8.86
N SER A 189 -7.28 22.59 -9.16
CA SER A 189 -6.70 21.45 -8.46
C SER A 189 -6.38 21.80 -7.01
N ASP A 190 -6.27 20.80 -6.15
CA ASP A 190 -5.83 20.98 -4.74
C ASP A 190 -4.32 21.31 -4.62
N GLU A 191 -3.60 21.35 -5.75
CA GLU A 191 -2.20 21.77 -5.77
C GLU A 191 -2.02 23.19 -5.23
N GLN A 192 -1.23 23.31 -4.19
CA GLN A 192 -0.90 24.61 -3.58
C GLN A 192 0.21 25.32 -4.35
N THR A 193 -0.06 25.73 -5.58
CA THR A 193 0.90 26.50 -6.37
C THR A 193 0.66 28.00 -6.23
N VAL A 194 1.74 28.78 -6.29
CA VAL A 194 1.67 30.27 -6.26
C VAL A 194 0.84 30.78 -7.45
N ALA A 195 0.96 30.14 -8.61
CA ALA A 195 0.21 30.53 -9.81
C ALA A 195 -1.31 30.35 -9.61
N ARG A 196 -1.73 29.23 -9.03
CA ARG A 196 -3.13 28.99 -8.64
C ARG A 196 -3.64 30.04 -7.68
N LYS A 197 -2.86 30.38 -6.64
CA LYS A 197 -3.28 31.40 -5.66
C LYS A 197 -3.40 32.80 -6.26
N ILE A 198 -2.57 33.15 -7.23
CA ILE A 198 -2.71 34.40 -7.98
C ILE A 198 -3.99 34.38 -8.82
N LYS A 199 -4.26 33.30 -9.54
CA LYS A 199 -5.49 33.13 -10.30
C LYS A 199 -6.73 33.25 -9.44
N GLU A 200 -6.74 32.58 -8.28
CA GLU A 200 -7.81 32.66 -7.27
C GLU A 200 -8.09 34.09 -6.80
N ILE A 201 -7.04 34.85 -6.47
CA ILE A 201 -7.19 36.26 -6.06
C ILE A 201 -7.78 37.10 -7.19
N ILE A 202 -7.33 36.94 -8.43
CA ILE A 202 -7.82 37.71 -9.58
C ILE A 202 -9.30 37.44 -9.82
N ILE A 203 -9.71 36.16 -9.83
CA ILE A 203 -11.12 35.79 -10.01
C ILE A 203 -11.96 36.28 -8.82
N ALA A 204 -11.46 36.20 -7.59
CA ALA A 204 -12.16 36.71 -6.41
C ALA A 204 -12.42 38.21 -6.49
N VAL A 205 -11.44 39.02 -6.93
CA VAL A 205 -11.63 40.47 -7.13
C VAL A 205 -12.66 40.75 -8.22
N GLU A 206 -12.65 40.02 -9.33
CA GLU A 206 -13.61 40.21 -10.40
C GLU A 206 -15.02 39.74 -10.01
N LEU A 207 -15.12 38.71 -9.16
CA LEU A 207 -16.38 38.25 -8.58
C LEU A 207 -17.00 39.34 -7.70
N GLU A 208 -16.23 39.98 -6.84
CA GLU A 208 -16.66 41.12 -5.99
C GLU A 208 -17.08 42.38 -6.78
N ARG A 209 -16.61 42.50 -8.03
CA ARG A 209 -17.05 43.58 -8.92
C ARG A 209 -18.38 43.25 -9.60
N SER A 210 -18.70 41.97 -9.76
CA SER A 210 -19.86 41.51 -10.52
C SER A 210 -21.06 41.17 -9.65
N TYR A 211 -20.82 40.85 -8.35
CA TYR A 211 -21.85 40.43 -7.40
C TYR A 211 -21.74 41.18 -6.08
N THR A 212 -22.87 41.31 -5.37
CA THR A 212 -22.89 41.88 -4.04
C THR A 212 -22.29 40.95 -2.99
N LYS A 213 -21.89 41.48 -1.84
CA LYS A 213 -21.40 40.66 -0.72
C LYS A 213 -22.41 39.61 -0.30
N ASP A 214 -23.67 39.94 -0.24
CA ASP A 214 -24.72 38.99 0.14
C ASP A 214 -24.89 37.88 -0.89
N GLN A 215 -24.79 38.20 -2.20
CA GLN A 215 -24.80 37.19 -3.25
C GLN A 215 -23.58 36.25 -3.17
N ILE A 216 -22.40 36.78 -2.86
CA ILE A 216 -21.19 36.01 -2.69
C ILE A 216 -21.28 35.10 -1.45
N LEU A 217 -21.73 35.62 -0.31
CA LEU A 217 -21.94 34.84 0.90
C LEU A 217 -22.98 33.75 0.71
N THR A 218 -24.11 34.07 0.10
CA THR A 218 -25.16 33.09 -0.23
C THR A 218 -24.63 32.01 -1.16
N GLY A 219 -23.90 32.42 -2.22
CA GLY A 219 -23.24 31.48 -3.12
C GLY A 219 -22.25 30.54 -2.40
N TYR A 220 -21.46 31.06 -1.47
CA TYR A 220 -20.56 30.26 -0.65
C TYR A 220 -21.34 29.26 0.22
N MET A 221 -22.37 29.72 0.93
CA MET A 221 -23.17 28.88 1.81
C MET A 221 -23.95 27.80 1.05
N ASN A 222 -24.34 28.04 -0.19
CA ASN A 222 -24.89 27.03 -1.08
C ASN A 222 -23.88 26.07 -1.67
N ALA A 223 -22.59 26.44 -1.71
CA ALA A 223 -21.52 25.63 -2.29
C ALA A 223 -20.66 24.89 -1.27
N ALA A 224 -20.62 25.33 -0.02
CA ALA A 224 -19.72 24.81 1.01
C ALA A 224 -20.04 23.36 1.38
N PRO A 225 -19.00 22.52 1.63
CA PRO A 225 -19.16 21.15 2.09
C PRO A 225 -19.48 21.13 3.59
N TYR A 226 -20.73 20.87 3.96
CA TYR A 226 -21.17 20.68 5.33
C TYR A 226 -21.20 19.22 5.76
N GLY A 227 -20.55 18.35 5.00
CA GLY A 227 -20.44 16.92 5.29
C GLY A 227 -19.63 16.22 4.21
N THR A 228 -19.56 14.90 4.27
CA THR A 228 -18.85 14.09 3.27
C THR A 228 -19.54 14.10 1.92
N ILE A 229 -20.87 14.25 1.93
CA ILE A 229 -21.72 14.31 0.74
C ILE A 229 -22.77 15.45 0.82
N GLU A 230 -22.83 16.16 1.92
CA GLU A 230 -23.80 17.23 2.20
C GLU A 230 -23.19 18.58 1.79
N TYR A 231 -23.68 19.13 0.67
CA TYR A 231 -23.27 20.45 0.17
C TYR A 231 -24.44 21.43 0.29
N GLY A 232 -24.16 22.61 0.79
CA GLY A 232 -25.12 23.70 0.95
C GLY A 232 -25.83 23.69 2.30
N ALA A 233 -26.10 24.91 2.78
CA ALA A 233 -26.66 25.20 4.11
C ALA A 233 -28.04 24.54 4.35
N GLU A 234 -28.93 24.58 3.36
CA GLU A 234 -30.27 24.01 3.50
C GLU A 234 -30.26 22.50 3.64
N VAL A 235 -29.39 21.84 2.83
CA VAL A 235 -29.22 20.39 2.93
C VAL A 235 -28.64 20.01 4.29
N ALA A 236 -27.65 20.75 4.76
CA ALA A 236 -27.05 20.50 6.06
C ALA A 236 -28.05 20.67 7.22
N ALA A 237 -28.81 21.76 7.22
CA ALA A 237 -29.83 22.04 8.21
C ALA A 237 -30.90 20.92 8.29
N ARG A 238 -31.35 20.44 7.14
CA ARG A 238 -32.31 19.32 7.08
C ARG A 238 -31.67 18.00 7.50
N THR A 239 -30.43 17.75 7.10
CA THR A 239 -29.75 16.49 7.41
C THR A 239 -29.43 16.33 8.88
N TYR A 240 -28.95 17.40 9.52
CA TYR A 240 -28.51 17.29 10.91
C TYR A 240 -29.59 17.65 11.92
N PHE A 241 -30.49 18.59 11.57
CA PHE A 241 -31.47 19.12 12.51
C PHE A 241 -32.94 18.96 12.07
N ASN A 242 -33.18 18.43 10.87
CA ASN A 242 -34.51 18.34 10.26
C ASN A 242 -35.26 19.69 10.22
N LYS A 243 -34.51 20.79 10.01
CA LYS A 243 -34.99 22.17 9.95
C LYS A 243 -34.64 22.82 8.63
N SER A 244 -35.34 23.93 8.27
CA SER A 244 -34.85 24.82 7.23
C SER A 244 -33.59 25.58 7.71
N ALA A 245 -32.69 25.93 6.79
CA ALA A 245 -31.57 26.78 7.07
C ALA A 245 -31.96 28.15 7.66
N LYS A 246 -33.18 28.59 7.42
CA LYS A 246 -33.76 29.82 7.97
C LYS A 246 -34.00 29.73 9.48
N ASP A 247 -34.32 28.52 9.98
CA ASP A 247 -34.80 28.31 11.34
C ASP A 247 -33.69 27.84 12.32
N LEU A 248 -32.43 27.94 11.89
CA LEU A 248 -31.28 27.54 12.70
C LEU A 248 -31.03 28.46 13.90
N SER A 249 -30.84 27.87 15.07
CA SER A 249 -30.39 28.59 16.28
C SER A 249 -28.94 29.04 16.15
N ILE A 250 -28.45 29.86 17.09
CA ILE A 250 -27.04 30.27 17.15
C ILE A 250 -26.13 29.04 17.33
N ALA A 251 -26.50 28.11 18.21
CA ALA A 251 -25.72 26.90 18.46
C ALA A 251 -25.65 25.99 17.23
N GLU A 252 -26.78 25.73 16.59
CA GLU A 252 -26.84 24.96 15.33
C GLU A 252 -26.10 25.64 14.18
N SER A 253 -26.15 26.97 14.13
CA SER A 253 -25.43 27.77 13.13
C SER A 253 -23.91 27.69 13.35
N ALA A 254 -23.45 27.80 14.59
CA ALA A 254 -22.04 27.64 14.94
C ALA A 254 -21.52 26.22 14.68
N PHE A 255 -22.35 25.23 14.95
CA PHE A 255 -22.09 23.82 14.60
C PHE A 255 -21.88 23.66 13.08
N LEU A 256 -22.83 24.09 12.25
CA LEU A 256 -22.70 23.97 10.79
C LEU A 256 -21.49 24.76 10.26
N ALA A 257 -21.28 25.99 10.68
CA ALA A 257 -20.16 26.81 10.25
C ALA A 257 -18.80 26.15 10.58
N SER A 258 -18.74 25.25 11.55
CA SER A 258 -17.52 24.54 11.96
C SER A 258 -17.10 23.43 10.99
N ILE A 259 -18.05 22.80 10.28
CA ILE A 259 -17.82 21.60 9.47
C ILE A 259 -16.93 21.83 8.22
N PRO A 260 -17.09 22.92 7.42
CA PRO A 260 -16.39 23.09 6.15
C PRO A 260 -14.85 23.05 6.22
N LYS A 261 -14.28 23.27 7.41
CA LYS A 261 -12.82 23.23 7.59
C LYS A 261 -12.25 21.82 7.46
N SER A 262 -12.93 20.81 7.97
CA SER A 262 -12.54 19.41 7.91
C SER A 262 -13.77 18.52 7.96
N PRO A 263 -14.52 18.38 6.84
CA PRO A 263 -15.76 17.64 6.84
C PRO A 263 -15.61 16.19 7.36
N PRO A 264 -14.55 15.42 7.03
CA PRO A 264 -14.40 14.07 7.57
C PRO A 264 -14.33 14.01 9.09
N THR A 265 -13.70 15.01 9.73
CA THR A 265 -13.50 15.07 11.20
C THR A 265 -14.75 15.61 11.91
N TYR A 266 -15.42 16.60 11.31
CA TYR A 266 -16.48 17.36 11.98
C TYR A 266 -17.89 16.92 11.59
N THR A 267 -18.05 15.96 10.69
CA THR A 267 -19.36 15.44 10.30
C THR A 267 -19.82 14.32 11.24
N PRO A 268 -20.95 14.46 11.97
CA PRO A 268 -21.43 13.43 12.89
C PRO A 268 -21.69 12.07 12.25
N HIS A 269 -21.97 12.05 10.96
CA HIS A 269 -22.20 10.83 10.18
C HIS A 269 -20.94 10.25 9.53
N SER A 270 -19.76 10.81 9.82
CA SER A 270 -18.46 10.33 9.31
C SER A 270 -17.88 9.25 10.21
N PRO A 271 -17.24 8.22 9.65
CA PRO A 271 -16.48 7.24 10.45
C PRO A 271 -15.35 7.85 11.28
N SER A 272 -14.81 8.98 10.83
CA SER A 272 -13.72 9.72 11.49
C SER A 272 -14.23 10.86 12.37
N PHE A 273 -15.51 10.82 12.76
CA PHE A 273 -16.12 11.88 13.54
C PHE A 273 -15.46 12.03 14.91
N ASP A 274 -15.04 13.25 15.21
CA ASP A 274 -14.51 13.65 16.51
C ASP A 274 -15.46 14.67 17.15
N ALA A 275 -16.30 14.18 18.08
CA ALA A 275 -17.31 15.00 18.76
C ALA A 275 -16.67 16.10 19.63
N ASP A 276 -15.56 15.79 20.30
CA ASP A 276 -14.88 16.74 21.17
C ASP A 276 -14.23 17.87 20.36
N ALA A 277 -13.61 17.54 19.23
CA ALA A 277 -13.03 18.53 18.33
C ALA A 277 -14.10 19.43 17.71
N LEU A 278 -15.26 18.89 17.35
CA LEU A 278 -16.38 19.67 16.86
C LEU A 278 -16.96 20.58 17.95
N ALA A 279 -17.17 20.08 19.17
CA ALA A 279 -17.68 20.87 20.31
C ALA A 279 -16.75 22.05 20.61
N GLN A 280 -15.44 21.81 20.70
CA GLN A 280 -14.45 22.86 20.91
C GLN A 280 -14.50 23.92 19.81
N ARG A 281 -14.70 23.51 18.55
CA ARG A 281 -14.76 24.43 17.43
C ARG A 281 -16.07 25.20 17.38
N GLN A 282 -17.19 24.58 17.75
CA GLN A 282 -18.49 25.23 17.92
C GLN A 282 -18.40 26.31 19.01
N ASP A 283 -17.87 25.95 20.17
CA ASP A 283 -17.64 26.90 21.29
C ASP A 283 -16.75 28.09 20.88
N TYR A 284 -15.67 27.81 20.18
CA TYR A 284 -14.81 28.83 19.60
C TYR A 284 -15.56 29.75 18.63
N THR A 285 -16.44 29.22 17.81
CA THR A 285 -17.24 30.00 16.87
C THR A 285 -18.17 30.93 17.60
N ILE A 286 -18.87 30.46 18.64
CA ILE A 286 -19.76 31.25 19.50
C ILE A 286 -18.97 32.36 20.21
N ASP A 287 -17.76 32.05 20.72
CA ASP A 287 -16.91 33.07 21.37
C ASP A 287 -16.51 34.17 20.38
N VAL A 288 -16.18 33.80 19.15
CA VAL A 288 -15.83 34.80 18.12
C VAL A 288 -17.03 35.64 17.70
N MET A 289 -18.23 35.06 17.57
CA MET A 289 -19.45 35.82 17.29
C MET A 289 -19.72 36.86 18.39
N PHE A 290 -19.50 36.49 19.65
CA PHE A 290 -19.62 37.41 20.78
C PHE A 290 -18.55 38.53 20.73
N ASP A 291 -17.29 38.19 20.50
CA ASP A 291 -16.18 39.15 20.38
C ASP A 291 -16.41 40.18 19.27
N LEU A 292 -17.05 39.75 18.18
CA LEU A 292 -17.45 40.60 17.05
C LEU A 292 -18.77 41.36 17.30
N LYS A 293 -19.40 41.16 18.46
CA LYS A 293 -20.68 41.79 18.86
C LYS A 293 -21.85 41.41 17.93
N MET A 294 -21.83 40.25 17.37
CA MET A 294 -22.90 39.68 16.58
C MET A 294 -23.99 39.10 17.47
N ILE A 295 -23.61 38.64 18.67
CA ILE A 295 -24.51 38.11 19.70
C ILE A 295 -24.26 38.77 21.05
N THR A 296 -25.27 38.77 21.91
CA THR A 296 -25.21 39.24 23.28
C THR A 296 -24.58 38.20 24.22
N GLN A 297 -24.22 38.61 25.45
CA GLN A 297 -23.72 37.67 26.46
C GLN A 297 -24.76 36.60 26.81
N GLU A 298 -26.04 36.97 26.90
CA GLU A 298 -27.12 36.05 27.22
C GLU A 298 -27.30 34.99 26.12
N GLU A 299 -27.27 35.41 24.84
CA GLU A 299 -27.33 34.51 23.67
C GLU A 299 -26.13 33.57 23.60
N LYS A 300 -24.92 34.06 23.92
CA LYS A 300 -23.72 33.22 24.02
C LYS A 300 -23.87 32.16 25.09
N ASP A 301 -24.31 32.50 26.27
CA ASP A 301 -24.46 31.58 27.41
C ASP A 301 -25.51 30.50 27.10
N ILE A 302 -26.62 30.87 26.45
CA ILE A 302 -27.64 29.95 25.98
C ILE A 302 -27.08 29.03 24.90
N ALA A 303 -26.37 29.58 23.90
CA ALA A 303 -25.83 28.79 22.79
C ALA A 303 -24.74 27.77 23.23
N LYS A 304 -23.95 28.12 24.23
CA LYS A 304 -22.94 27.21 24.81
C LYS A 304 -23.53 26.16 25.74
N ALA A 305 -24.69 26.42 26.34
CA ALA A 305 -25.39 25.42 27.12
C ALA A 305 -26.22 24.42 26.28
N ASP A 306 -26.35 24.67 24.97
CA ASP A 306 -27.11 23.82 24.06
C ASP A 306 -26.33 22.54 23.73
N GLU A 307 -26.97 21.39 23.96
CA GLU A 307 -26.42 20.08 23.62
C GLU A 307 -26.61 19.76 22.11
N THR A 308 -26.17 20.66 21.26
CA THR A 308 -26.40 20.62 19.79
C THR A 308 -25.96 19.32 19.17
N ILE A 309 -24.80 18.76 19.58
CA ILE A 309 -24.29 17.49 19.02
C ILE A 309 -25.20 16.33 19.38
N ALA A 310 -25.78 16.32 20.58
CA ALA A 310 -26.71 15.30 21.03
C ALA A 310 -28.07 15.40 20.31
N SER A 311 -28.43 16.59 19.82
CA SER A 311 -29.68 16.84 19.09
C SER A 311 -29.62 16.47 17.60
N VAL A 312 -28.42 16.08 17.09
CA VAL A 312 -28.26 15.67 15.69
C VAL A 312 -29.15 14.48 15.39
N VAL A 313 -30.00 14.65 14.38
CA VAL A 313 -30.92 13.60 13.93
C VAL A 313 -30.12 12.40 13.46
N PRO A 314 -30.39 11.17 13.95
CA PRO A 314 -29.81 9.97 13.44
C PRO A 314 -30.00 9.90 11.91
N ARG A 315 -28.98 9.44 11.19
CA ARG A 315 -29.10 9.27 9.73
C ARG A 315 -30.37 8.50 9.41
N GLN A 316 -31.24 9.08 8.59
CA GLN A 316 -32.53 8.51 8.23
C GLN A 316 -32.36 7.09 7.64
N PRO A 317 -33.29 6.15 7.86
CA PRO A 317 -33.18 4.82 7.30
C PRO A 317 -32.99 4.93 5.78
N SER A 318 -32.00 4.22 5.35
CA SER A 318 -31.44 4.00 4.02
C SER A 318 -32.25 4.61 2.84
N LYS A 319 -31.76 5.76 2.37
CA LYS A 319 -32.10 6.30 1.04
C LYS A 319 -31.69 5.33 -0.11
N TYR A 320 -31.07 4.23 0.24
CA TYR A 320 -30.58 3.19 -0.64
C TYR A 320 -31.50 1.98 -0.72
N THR A 321 -32.79 2.13 -0.34
CA THR A 321 -33.77 1.03 -0.44
C THR A 321 -33.85 0.54 -1.89
N GLY A 322 -33.61 -0.75 -2.10
CA GLY A 322 -33.66 -1.38 -3.41
C GLY A 322 -32.43 -1.21 -4.30
N ILE A 323 -31.36 -0.59 -3.81
CA ILE A 323 -30.08 -0.52 -4.53
C ILE A 323 -29.47 -1.93 -4.68
N LEU A 324 -29.09 -2.29 -5.91
CA LEU A 324 -28.31 -3.49 -6.21
C LEU A 324 -26.83 -3.14 -6.23
N ALA A 325 -25.99 -4.05 -5.74
CA ALA A 325 -24.54 -3.84 -5.65
C ALA A 325 -24.16 -2.45 -5.08
N PRO A 326 -24.62 -2.09 -3.88
CA PRO A 326 -24.61 -0.71 -3.41
C PRO A 326 -23.21 -0.06 -3.39
N HIS A 327 -22.19 -0.76 -2.93
CA HIS A 327 -20.83 -0.24 -2.88
C HIS A 327 -20.26 0.02 -4.27
N PHE A 328 -20.55 -0.84 -5.24
CA PHE A 328 -20.15 -0.62 -6.63
C PHE A 328 -20.84 0.61 -7.22
N VAL A 329 -22.16 0.72 -7.05
CA VAL A 329 -22.93 1.86 -7.58
C VAL A 329 -22.48 3.17 -6.97
N LEU A 330 -22.15 3.20 -5.68
CA LEU A 330 -21.61 4.40 -5.02
C LEU A 330 -20.20 4.74 -5.51
N ALA A 331 -19.36 3.75 -5.81
CA ALA A 331 -18.07 3.96 -6.46
C ALA A 331 -18.24 4.53 -7.88
N ALA A 332 -19.16 3.98 -8.67
CA ALA A 332 -19.51 4.50 -9.99
C ALA A 332 -20.06 5.94 -9.92
N LYS A 333 -20.89 6.24 -8.91
CA LYS A 333 -21.36 7.61 -8.65
C LYS A 333 -20.22 8.58 -8.43
N ASN A 334 -19.23 8.23 -7.62
CA ASN A 334 -18.05 9.05 -7.37
C ASN A 334 -17.27 9.27 -8.67
N GLN A 335 -17.07 8.24 -9.47
CA GLN A 335 -16.42 8.38 -10.79
C GLN A 335 -17.24 9.27 -11.74
N LEU A 336 -18.57 9.14 -11.75
CA LEU A 336 -19.44 9.98 -12.58
C LEU A 336 -19.26 11.46 -12.28
N ILE A 337 -19.22 11.83 -11.00
CA ILE A 337 -19.01 13.22 -10.56
C ILE A 337 -17.67 13.76 -11.09
N ASN A 338 -16.62 12.93 -11.04
CA ASN A 338 -15.31 13.30 -11.56
C ASN A 338 -15.27 13.41 -13.08
N ILE A 339 -15.87 12.46 -13.82
CA ILE A 339 -15.98 12.48 -15.28
C ILE A 339 -16.67 13.75 -15.75
N LEU A 340 -17.77 14.14 -15.09
CA LEU A 340 -18.54 15.31 -15.47
C LEU A 340 -17.83 16.62 -15.12
N GLN A 341 -16.75 16.58 -14.34
CA GLN A 341 -15.92 17.71 -13.88
C GLN A 341 -16.72 18.87 -13.25
N LYS A 342 -17.98 18.65 -12.97
CA LYS A 342 -18.90 19.64 -12.41
C LYS A 342 -20.01 18.90 -11.68
N GLU A 343 -20.08 19.06 -10.39
CA GLU A 343 -21.28 18.70 -9.64
C GLU A 343 -22.56 19.35 -10.21
N SER A 344 -22.42 20.51 -10.86
CA SER A 344 -23.56 21.17 -11.53
C SER A 344 -24.18 20.35 -12.66
N VAL A 345 -23.39 19.51 -13.37
CA VAL A 345 -23.92 18.61 -14.40
C VAL A 345 -24.57 17.39 -13.76
N TYR A 346 -23.96 16.85 -12.71
CA TYR A 346 -24.54 15.79 -11.88
C TYR A 346 -25.88 16.26 -11.30
N ASN A 347 -25.92 17.45 -10.71
CA ASN A 347 -27.09 18.01 -10.05
C ASN A 347 -28.24 18.36 -11.04
N ARG A 348 -28.00 18.42 -12.33
CA ARG A 348 -29.07 18.55 -13.33
C ARG A 348 -29.95 17.30 -13.40
N GLY A 349 -29.42 16.15 -13.01
CA GLY A 349 -30.15 14.87 -13.02
C GLY A 349 -30.54 14.40 -14.42
N GLY A 350 -31.43 13.42 -14.45
CA GLY A 350 -31.95 12.89 -15.73
C GLY A 350 -30.92 12.07 -16.50
N LEU A 351 -29.82 11.66 -15.86
CA LEU A 351 -28.75 10.90 -16.51
C LEU A 351 -29.03 9.39 -16.48
N ARG A 352 -28.72 8.75 -17.60
CA ARG A 352 -28.65 7.29 -17.72
C ARG A 352 -27.21 6.84 -17.77
N VAL A 353 -26.74 6.17 -16.73
CA VAL A 353 -25.35 5.72 -16.55
C VAL A 353 -25.26 4.22 -16.80
N ILE A 354 -24.52 3.81 -17.80
CA ILE A 354 -24.21 2.41 -18.05
C ILE A 354 -22.87 2.13 -17.37
N THR A 355 -22.88 1.21 -16.43
CA THR A 355 -21.68 0.83 -15.66
C THR A 355 -20.95 -0.34 -16.29
N THR A 356 -19.84 -0.76 -15.67
CA THR A 356 -19.07 -1.93 -16.05
C THR A 356 -19.53 -3.19 -15.30
N LEU A 357 -20.49 -3.09 -14.37
CA LEU A 357 -20.91 -4.18 -13.50
C LEU A 357 -21.45 -5.37 -14.28
N ASP A 358 -20.88 -6.54 -14.06
CA ASP A 358 -21.44 -7.82 -14.48
C ASP A 358 -22.26 -8.42 -13.35
N MET A 359 -23.58 -8.45 -13.52
CA MET A 359 -24.49 -8.95 -12.47
C MET A 359 -24.24 -10.41 -12.09
N ASN A 360 -23.75 -11.24 -13.00
CA ASN A 360 -23.43 -12.63 -12.68
C ASN A 360 -22.17 -12.72 -11.83
N LEU A 361 -21.11 -11.99 -12.21
CA LEU A 361 -19.85 -11.96 -11.46
C LEU A 361 -20.04 -11.28 -10.08
N GLN A 362 -20.87 -10.21 -10.03
CA GLN A 362 -21.23 -9.55 -8.77
C GLN A 362 -21.94 -10.49 -7.82
N LYS A 363 -22.94 -11.22 -8.34
CA LYS A 363 -23.71 -12.19 -7.54
C LYS A 363 -22.78 -13.28 -6.97
N ILE A 364 -21.85 -13.81 -7.76
CA ILE A 364 -20.85 -14.76 -7.26
C ILE A 364 -20.04 -14.12 -6.12
N ALA A 365 -19.61 -12.87 -6.26
CA ALA A 365 -18.83 -12.19 -5.24
C ALA A 365 -19.62 -11.99 -3.93
N GLU A 366 -20.88 -11.62 -4.03
CA GLU A 366 -21.76 -11.46 -2.88
C GLU A 366 -22.03 -12.81 -2.18
N GLU A 367 -22.23 -13.88 -2.95
CA GLU A 367 -22.41 -15.25 -2.43
C GLU A 367 -21.16 -15.73 -1.68
N GLU A 368 -19.97 -15.59 -2.27
CA GLU A 368 -18.73 -16.06 -1.65
C GLU A 368 -18.34 -15.25 -0.42
N VAL A 369 -18.52 -13.92 -0.44
CA VAL A 369 -18.33 -13.07 0.75
C VAL A 369 -19.29 -13.49 1.85
N THR A 370 -20.56 -13.67 1.52
CA THR A 370 -21.59 -14.09 2.51
C THR A 370 -21.27 -15.47 3.09
N ALA A 371 -20.85 -16.43 2.25
CA ALA A 371 -20.47 -17.77 2.70
C ALA A 371 -19.25 -17.74 3.63
N GLY A 372 -18.28 -16.83 3.36
CA GLY A 372 -17.07 -16.68 4.15
C GLY A 372 -17.29 -16.06 5.54
N ILE A 373 -18.35 -15.24 5.71
CA ILE A 373 -18.57 -14.44 6.93
C ILE A 373 -18.60 -15.28 8.21
N ALA A 374 -19.26 -16.42 8.21
CA ALA A 374 -19.33 -17.27 9.40
C ALA A 374 -17.95 -17.78 9.86
N GLN A 375 -17.01 -17.97 8.95
CA GLN A 375 -15.63 -18.32 9.29
C GLN A 375 -14.86 -17.11 9.82
N ILE A 376 -15.05 -15.95 9.19
CA ILE A 376 -14.42 -14.67 9.58
C ILE A 376 -14.86 -14.31 11.02
N GLU A 377 -16.14 -14.41 11.35
CA GLU A 377 -16.68 -14.14 12.69
C GLU A 377 -16.12 -15.10 13.76
N ARG A 378 -15.97 -16.38 13.45
CA ARG A 378 -15.30 -17.33 14.37
C ARG A 378 -13.87 -16.92 14.68
N GLN A 379 -13.23 -16.18 13.80
CA GLN A 379 -11.86 -15.67 13.95
C GLN A 379 -11.82 -14.19 14.41
N ARG A 380 -12.95 -13.64 14.92
CA ARG A 380 -13.09 -12.29 15.46
C ARG A 380 -13.05 -11.17 14.43
N GLY A 381 -13.08 -11.47 13.14
CA GLY A 381 -13.43 -10.51 12.10
C GLY A 381 -14.94 -10.36 11.99
N ASP A 382 -15.44 -9.44 11.19
CA ASP A 382 -16.88 -9.27 11.00
C ASP A 382 -17.29 -8.73 9.63
N THR A 383 -16.32 -8.45 8.77
CA THR A 383 -16.57 -7.95 7.42
C THR A 383 -15.49 -8.40 6.43
N ALA A 384 -15.83 -8.32 5.15
CA ALA A 384 -14.92 -8.60 4.05
C ALA A 384 -15.24 -7.69 2.88
N ALA A 385 -14.23 -7.34 2.09
CA ALA A 385 -14.38 -6.65 0.83
C ALA A 385 -13.80 -7.48 -0.32
N PHE A 386 -14.38 -7.32 -1.49
CA PHE A 386 -13.99 -8.00 -2.71
C PHE A 386 -14.03 -7.04 -3.90
N VAL A 387 -13.03 -7.12 -4.79
CA VAL A 387 -13.00 -6.39 -6.06
C VAL A 387 -12.50 -7.32 -7.16
N ALA A 388 -13.10 -7.23 -8.33
CA ALA A 388 -12.60 -7.89 -9.53
C ALA A 388 -12.59 -6.94 -10.74
N GLU A 389 -11.53 -7.01 -11.52
CA GLU A 389 -11.30 -6.23 -12.74
C GLU A 389 -11.04 -7.15 -13.93
N ASP A 390 -11.61 -6.82 -15.08
CA ASP A 390 -11.30 -7.49 -16.35
C ASP A 390 -9.93 -7.04 -16.85
N VAL A 391 -8.99 -7.98 -16.87
CA VAL A 391 -7.61 -7.76 -17.31
C VAL A 391 -7.53 -7.20 -18.74
N THR A 392 -8.49 -7.49 -19.60
CA THR A 392 -8.42 -7.11 -21.01
C THR A 392 -8.72 -5.63 -21.26
N ASN A 393 -9.41 -4.96 -20.32
CA ASN A 393 -9.92 -3.60 -20.58
C ASN A 393 -9.93 -2.65 -19.38
N GLY A 394 -9.61 -3.09 -18.16
CA GLY A 394 -9.59 -2.22 -16.96
C GLY A 394 -10.96 -1.95 -16.34
N GLN A 395 -12.00 -2.68 -16.75
CA GLN A 395 -13.34 -2.53 -16.21
C GLN A 395 -13.49 -3.26 -14.88
N VAL A 396 -13.94 -2.59 -13.83
CA VAL A 396 -14.33 -3.25 -12.58
C VAL A 396 -15.65 -3.98 -12.83
N VAL A 397 -15.62 -5.31 -12.75
CA VAL A 397 -16.77 -6.16 -13.08
C VAL A 397 -17.57 -6.61 -11.87
N ALA A 398 -16.97 -6.55 -10.68
CA ALA A 398 -17.63 -6.83 -9.40
C ALA A 398 -16.96 -6.07 -8.26
N LEU A 399 -17.74 -5.60 -7.30
CA LEU A 399 -17.25 -4.98 -6.07
C LEU A 399 -18.22 -5.19 -4.93
N VAL A 400 -17.72 -5.77 -3.84
CA VAL A 400 -18.40 -5.88 -2.55
C VAL A 400 -17.55 -5.12 -1.53
N GLY A 401 -18.08 -4.04 -0.97
CA GLY A 401 -17.32 -3.19 -0.05
C GLY A 401 -17.46 -3.59 1.42
N GLY A 402 -18.40 -4.47 1.75
CA GLY A 402 -18.66 -4.98 3.09
C GLY A 402 -19.68 -6.11 3.03
N ALA A 403 -19.71 -6.95 4.05
CA ALA A 403 -20.51 -8.18 4.06
C ALA A 403 -22.03 -7.96 4.02
N ASP A 404 -22.51 -6.88 4.62
CA ASP A 404 -23.93 -6.50 4.63
C ASP A 404 -24.06 -4.98 4.67
N PHE A 405 -24.41 -4.40 3.53
CA PHE A 405 -24.57 -2.95 3.37
C PHE A 405 -25.57 -2.33 4.35
N ASN A 406 -26.61 -3.06 4.71
CA ASN A 406 -27.69 -2.56 5.57
C ASN A 406 -27.38 -2.69 7.07
N ASN A 407 -26.31 -3.38 7.44
CA ASN A 407 -25.93 -3.62 8.83
C ASN A 407 -25.15 -2.43 9.40
N LYS A 408 -25.87 -1.53 10.08
CA LYS A 408 -25.27 -0.32 10.69
C LYS A 408 -24.31 -0.62 11.83
N ASP A 409 -24.54 -1.69 12.59
CA ASP A 409 -23.72 -2.09 13.72
C ASP A 409 -22.34 -2.58 13.27
N LYS A 410 -22.21 -3.02 12.01
CA LYS A 410 -20.98 -3.45 11.37
C LYS A 410 -20.49 -2.46 10.32
N ALA A 411 -20.94 -1.21 10.39
CA ALA A 411 -20.58 -0.15 9.45
C ALA A 411 -20.80 -0.54 7.98
N GLY A 412 -21.88 -1.24 7.66
CA GLY A 412 -22.15 -1.85 6.36
C GLY A 412 -22.15 -0.88 5.16
N GLU A 413 -22.47 0.41 5.38
CA GLU A 413 -22.42 1.42 4.33
C GLU A 413 -20.98 1.84 3.94
N ILE A 414 -19.96 1.47 4.75
CA ILE A 414 -18.57 1.75 4.44
C ILE A 414 -18.10 0.84 3.31
N ASN A 415 -17.54 1.45 2.26
CA ASN A 415 -16.89 0.70 1.20
C ASN A 415 -15.43 0.39 1.58
N PHE A 416 -15.18 -0.73 2.26
CA PHE A 416 -13.83 -1.14 2.65
C PHE A 416 -12.91 -1.41 1.44
N ALA A 417 -13.47 -1.64 0.24
CA ALA A 417 -12.67 -1.75 -0.97
C ALA A 417 -11.99 -0.42 -1.38
N GLN A 418 -12.49 0.70 -0.88
CA GLN A 418 -11.97 2.05 -1.15
C GLN A 418 -11.47 2.76 0.11
N GLN A 419 -11.37 2.03 1.24
CA GLN A 419 -10.70 2.56 2.42
C GLN A 419 -9.19 2.30 2.35
N PRO A 420 -8.38 3.23 2.84
CA PRO A 420 -6.94 3.01 2.96
C PRO A 420 -6.68 2.01 4.10
N LEU A 421 -6.20 0.83 3.73
CA LEU A 421 -5.94 -0.29 4.62
C LEU A 421 -4.50 -0.78 4.47
N PRO A 422 -3.85 -1.27 5.54
CA PRO A 422 -2.48 -1.77 5.46
C PRO A 422 -2.44 -3.10 4.67
N PRO A 423 -1.60 -3.19 3.61
CA PRO A 423 -1.62 -4.34 2.70
C PRO A 423 -0.92 -5.58 3.26
N GLY A 424 -0.08 -5.45 4.29
CA GLY A 424 0.76 -6.54 4.73
C GLY A 424 1.59 -7.13 3.58
N SER A 425 1.82 -8.42 3.62
CA SER A 425 2.62 -9.14 2.60
C SER A 425 2.05 -9.13 1.18
N SER A 426 0.83 -8.61 0.94
CA SER A 426 0.32 -8.47 -0.42
C SER A 426 1.04 -7.37 -1.22
N PHE A 427 1.83 -6.53 -0.55
CA PHE A 427 2.69 -5.53 -1.19
C PHE A 427 3.95 -6.13 -1.85
N LYS A 428 4.44 -7.26 -1.39
CA LYS A 428 5.72 -7.87 -1.80
C LYS A 428 5.98 -8.04 -3.29
N PRO A 429 4.99 -8.32 -4.16
CA PRO A 429 5.23 -8.37 -5.59
C PRO A 429 5.85 -7.09 -6.16
N TYR A 430 5.54 -5.94 -5.58
CA TYR A 430 6.13 -4.65 -6.01
C TYR A 430 7.61 -4.53 -5.63
N ASP A 431 8.04 -5.11 -4.50
CA ASP A 431 9.45 -5.14 -4.08
C ASP A 431 10.29 -5.90 -5.09
N TYR A 432 9.84 -7.10 -5.46
CA TYR A 432 10.57 -7.94 -6.42
C TYR A 432 10.48 -7.39 -7.83
N LEU A 433 9.36 -6.77 -8.20
CA LEU A 433 9.22 -6.13 -9.50
C LEU A 433 10.18 -4.95 -9.59
N ALA A 434 10.22 -4.08 -8.58
CA ALA A 434 11.14 -2.95 -8.53
C ALA A 434 12.60 -3.41 -8.52
N LEU A 435 12.92 -4.50 -7.82
CA LEU A 435 14.26 -5.07 -7.83
C LEU A 435 14.68 -5.50 -9.24
N ILE A 436 13.85 -6.28 -9.94
CA ILE A 436 14.14 -6.75 -11.31
C ILE A 436 14.18 -5.57 -12.29
N GLU A 437 13.26 -4.62 -12.14
CA GLU A 437 13.14 -3.44 -13.01
C GLU A 437 14.32 -2.51 -12.90
N ASN A 438 14.83 -2.27 -11.67
CA ASN A 438 15.83 -1.22 -11.41
C ASN A 438 17.25 -1.73 -11.24
N THR A 439 17.51 -3.04 -11.40
CA THR A 439 18.84 -3.64 -11.30
C THR A 439 19.20 -4.45 -12.54
N GLU A 440 20.51 -4.70 -12.73
CA GLU A 440 21.01 -5.51 -13.86
C GLU A 440 21.36 -6.95 -13.46
N ASN A 441 21.21 -7.32 -12.19
CA ASN A 441 21.69 -8.59 -11.65
C ASN A 441 20.62 -9.38 -10.91
N SER A 442 19.35 -9.13 -11.23
CA SER A 442 18.21 -9.78 -10.60
C SER A 442 17.27 -10.44 -11.60
N GLY A 443 16.78 -11.62 -11.26
CA GLY A 443 15.80 -12.40 -11.96
C GLY A 443 15.22 -13.47 -11.04
N ALA A 444 14.25 -14.28 -11.46
CA ALA A 444 13.56 -15.22 -10.60
C ALA A 444 14.49 -16.20 -9.85
N GLY A 445 15.58 -16.61 -10.51
CA GLY A 445 16.59 -17.52 -9.96
C GLY A 445 17.72 -16.84 -9.19
N SER A 446 17.70 -15.50 -9.06
CA SER A 446 18.68 -14.77 -8.24
C SER A 446 18.47 -15.03 -6.75
N VAL A 447 19.56 -15.04 -5.99
CA VAL A 447 19.55 -15.36 -4.54
C VAL A 447 19.50 -14.10 -3.71
N LEU A 448 18.61 -14.09 -2.72
CA LEU A 448 18.69 -13.26 -1.52
C LEU A 448 18.84 -14.17 -0.31
N TYR A 449 19.62 -13.74 0.69
CA TYR A 449 19.81 -14.54 1.90
C TYR A 449 18.75 -14.17 2.94
N ASP A 450 17.90 -15.14 3.24
CA ASP A 450 16.91 -15.06 4.32
C ASP A 450 17.58 -15.44 5.63
N THR A 451 18.31 -14.50 6.19
CA THR A 451 19.14 -14.69 7.40
C THR A 451 18.80 -13.67 8.47
N GLN A 452 18.98 -14.06 9.72
CA GLN A 452 18.84 -13.15 10.84
C GLN A 452 20.09 -12.26 10.95
N GLY A 453 19.92 -10.97 10.76
CA GLY A 453 21.02 -10.02 10.83
C GLY A 453 20.53 -8.58 10.83
N PRO A 454 21.42 -7.61 11.07
CA PRO A 454 21.07 -6.20 10.99
C PRO A 454 20.74 -5.82 9.54
N ILE A 455 19.69 -5.06 9.38
CA ILE A 455 19.24 -4.47 8.11
C ILE A 455 18.68 -3.10 8.44
N GLU A 456 18.63 -2.19 7.48
CA GLU A 456 18.10 -0.86 7.70
C GLU A 456 16.70 -0.90 8.32
N GLY A 457 16.49 -0.14 9.39
CA GLY A 457 15.27 -0.16 10.19
C GLY A 457 15.18 -1.28 11.24
N TYR A 458 16.06 -2.29 11.17
CA TYR A 458 16.05 -3.44 12.07
C TYR A 458 17.48 -3.73 12.62
N PRO A 459 17.85 -3.17 13.78
CA PRO A 459 19.24 -3.21 14.26
C PRO A 459 19.71 -4.60 14.65
N CYS A 460 18.80 -5.56 14.90
CA CYS A 460 19.09 -6.96 15.21
C CYS A 460 20.17 -7.17 16.29
N THR A 461 20.14 -6.38 17.34
CA THR A 461 21.02 -6.49 18.50
C THR A 461 20.50 -7.53 19.50
N ASP A 462 19.18 -7.73 19.54
CA ASP A 462 18.53 -8.82 20.28
C ASP A 462 17.98 -9.85 19.29
N LYS A 463 18.72 -10.99 19.20
CA LYS A 463 18.41 -12.11 18.30
C LYS A 463 17.36 -13.08 18.84
N THR A 464 16.64 -12.73 19.89
CA THR A 464 15.58 -13.59 20.45
C THR A 464 14.52 -13.88 19.41
N ILE A 465 14.26 -15.18 19.16
CA ILE A 465 13.30 -15.64 18.13
C ILE A 465 11.97 -15.98 18.80
N THR A 466 11.27 -14.99 19.30
CA THR A 466 9.87 -15.12 19.72
C THR A 466 9.02 -14.05 19.06
N ARG A 467 7.70 -14.25 19.00
CA ARG A 467 6.80 -13.29 18.33
C ARG A 467 6.90 -11.89 18.94
N ASN A 468 7.09 -11.79 20.25
CA ASN A 468 7.01 -10.54 21.02
C ASN A 468 8.36 -10.05 21.58
N GLN A 469 9.46 -10.71 21.29
CA GLN A 469 10.79 -10.36 21.81
C GLN A 469 11.82 -10.33 20.69
N GLY A 470 12.88 -9.56 20.88
CA GLY A 470 13.92 -9.35 19.87
C GLY A 470 13.58 -8.19 18.91
N ASN A 471 14.59 -7.61 18.30
CA ASN A 471 14.52 -6.47 17.39
C ASN A 471 15.07 -6.76 15.98
N CYS A 472 15.20 -8.05 15.64
CA CYS A 472 15.48 -8.45 14.26
C CYS A 472 14.19 -8.48 13.41
N LEU A 473 14.32 -8.26 12.14
CA LEU A 473 13.23 -8.54 11.20
C LEU A 473 12.88 -10.03 11.24
N LYS A 474 11.62 -10.36 11.46
CA LYS A 474 11.14 -11.74 11.63
C LYS A 474 10.33 -12.19 10.42
N ASN A 475 10.53 -13.45 10.04
CA ASN A 475 9.59 -14.13 9.15
C ASN A 475 8.37 -14.63 9.95
N TYR A 476 7.25 -14.88 9.26
CA TYR A 476 6.00 -15.32 9.91
C TYR A 476 6.15 -16.64 10.70
N ASP A 477 7.03 -17.53 10.23
CA ASP A 477 7.32 -18.85 10.81
C ASP A 477 8.52 -18.83 11.78
N LEU A 478 9.12 -17.66 11.99
CA LEU A 478 10.32 -17.46 12.82
C LEU A 478 11.56 -18.25 12.34
N ARG A 479 11.58 -18.71 11.09
CA ARG A 479 12.69 -19.45 10.48
C ARG A 479 13.47 -18.59 9.50
N TYR A 480 14.73 -18.94 9.32
CA TYR A 480 15.64 -18.26 8.39
C TYR A 480 16.36 -19.33 7.56
N PRO A 481 15.81 -19.71 6.41
CA PRO A 481 16.33 -20.82 5.59
C PRO A 481 17.66 -20.52 4.90
N GLY A 482 18.21 -19.32 4.99
CA GLY A 482 19.46 -18.96 4.32
C GLY A 482 19.27 -18.55 2.86
N ALA A 483 20.05 -19.12 1.95
CA ALA A 483 19.97 -18.78 0.54
C ALA A 483 18.64 -19.22 -0.08
N VAL A 484 17.88 -18.28 -0.63
CA VAL A 484 16.63 -18.54 -1.33
C VAL A 484 16.59 -17.75 -2.64
N THR A 485 15.97 -18.31 -3.69
CA THR A 485 15.75 -17.57 -4.92
C THR A 485 14.58 -16.59 -4.75
N LEU A 486 14.50 -15.55 -5.61
CA LEU A 486 13.38 -14.59 -5.57
C LEU A 486 12.04 -15.31 -5.71
N ARG A 487 11.95 -16.34 -6.56
CA ARG A 487 10.77 -17.20 -6.74
C ARG A 487 10.32 -17.82 -5.41
N TYR A 488 11.23 -18.43 -4.69
CA TYR A 488 10.92 -19.09 -3.41
C TYR A 488 10.72 -18.07 -2.26
N ALA A 489 11.33 -16.92 -2.37
CA ALA A 489 11.13 -15.84 -1.40
C ALA A 489 9.72 -15.24 -1.48
N ILE A 490 9.22 -14.94 -2.69
CA ILE A 490 7.86 -14.42 -2.89
C ILE A 490 6.80 -15.48 -2.59
N GLY A 491 6.99 -16.72 -3.11
CA GLY A 491 6.06 -17.84 -2.91
C GLY A 491 5.95 -18.25 -1.43
N GLY A 492 7.08 -18.26 -0.70
CA GLY A 492 7.14 -18.49 0.74
C GLY A 492 6.81 -17.24 1.59
N SER A 493 6.43 -16.13 0.96
CA SER A 493 6.10 -14.86 1.62
C SER A 493 7.15 -14.38 2.65
N ARG A 494 8.45 -14.54 2.33
CA ARG A 494 9.56 -14.24 3.25
C ARG A 494 9.70 -12.74 3.47
N ASN A 495 9.84 -12.32 4.73
CA ASN A 495 9.94 -10.89 5.08
C ASN A 495 11.35 -10.36 4.81
N VAL A 496 12.38 -11.08 5.23
CA VAL A 496 13.77 -10.63 5.11
C VAL A 496 14.18 -10.40 3.64
N PRO A 497 13.95 -11.34 2.71
CA PRO A 497 14.24 -11.09 1.30
C PRO A 497 13.43 -9.95 0.69
N SER A 498 12.17 -9.73 1.11
CA SER A 498 11.34 -8.64 0.60
C SER A 498 11.87 -7.27 0.98
N VAL A 499 12.21 -7.09 2.27
CA VAL A 499 12.84 -5.86 2.76
C VAL A 499 14.19 -5.62 2.06
N LYS A 500 15.00 -6.66 1.88
CA LYS A 500 16.25 -6.55 1.12
C LYS A 500 16.00 -6.14 -0.34
N ALA A 501 14.98 -6.73 -0.98
CA ALA A 501 14.60 -6.40 -2.35
C ALA A 501 14.25 -4.91 -2.49
N MET A 502 13.43 -4.37 -1.59
CA MET A 502 13.08 -2.95 -1.55
C MET A 502 14.31 -2.07 -1.33
N LEU A 503 15.20 -2.42 -0.37
CA LEU A 503 16.39 -1.63 -0.07
C LEU A 503 17.41 -1.64 -1.23
N ILE A 504 17.58 -2.77 -1.92
CA ILE A 504 18.48 -2.88 -3.09
C ILE A 504 17.92 -2.08 -4.27
N ALA A 505 16.62 -2.16 -4.52
CA ALA A 505 15.95 -1.37 -5.56
C ALA A 505 15.92 0.13 -5.23
N GLY A 506 15.93 0.46 -3.93
CA GLY A 506 15.67 1.78 -3.37
C GLY A 506 14.22 1.93 -2.97
N VAL A 507 13.97 2.40 -1.73
CA VAL A 507 12.62 2.56 -1.17
C VAL A 507 11.76 3.44 -2.08
N ASP A 508 12.25 4.65 -2.41
CA ASP A 508 11.51 5.59 -3.25
C ASP A 508 11.19 5.02 -4.64
N LYS A 509 12.15 4.32 -5.26
CA LYS A 509 11.95 3.68 -6.57
C LYS A 509 10.93 2.56 -6.52
N THR A 510 10.89 1.80 -5.42
CA THR A 510 9.91 0.74 -5.23
C THR A 510 8.51 1.34 -5.13
N ILE A 511 8.34 2.39 -4.34
CA ILE A 511 7.06 3.09 -4.21
C ILE A 511 6.64 3.75 -5.53
N GLU A 512 7.57 4.40 -6.22
CA GLU A 512 7.33 4.98 -7.56
C GLU A 512 6.87 3.89 -8.55
N THR A 513 7.54 2.74 -8.56
CA THR A 513 7.18 1.60 -9.43
C THR A 513 5.79 1.09 -9.10
N ALA A 514 5.47 0.91 -7.82
CA ALA A 514 4.14 0.48 -7.38
C ALA A 514 3.04 1.48 -7.78
N ASN A 515 3.30 2.77 -7.63
CA ASN A 515 2.35 3.83 -8.01
C ASN A 515 2.14 3.89 -9.53
N LYS A 516 3.20 3.72 -10.33
CA LYS A 516 3.08 3.63 -11.81
C LYS A 516 2.19 2.49 -12.25
N LEU A 517 2.19 1.37 -11.54
CA LEU A 517 1.32 0.22 -11.84
C LEU A 517 -0.17 0.51 -11.63
N GLY A 518 -0.52 1.52 -10.87
CA GLY A 518 -1.92 1.93 -10.65
C GLY A 518 -2.34 2.05 -9.19
N LEU A 519 -1.42 1.95 -8.22
CA LEU A 519 -1.74 2.22 -6.81
C LEU A 519 -2.08 3.69 -6.57
N TYR A 520 -1.53 4.59 -7.37
CA TYR A 520 -1.82 6.01 -7.34
C TYR A 520 -2.55 6.45 -8.60
N ASP A 521 -3.61 7.23 -8.43
CA ASP A 521 -4.40 7.80 -9.53
C ASP A 521 -4.58 9.29 -9.28
N ASP A 522 -3.82 10.11 -10.03
CA ASP A 522 -3.90 11.58 -9.97
C ASP A 522 -5.21 12.12 -10.56
N GLU A 523 -5.86 11.37 -11.46
CA GLU A 523 -7.05 11.83 -12.18
C GLU A 523 -8.22 12.04 -11.22
N TYR A 524 -8.27 11.31 -10.11
CA TYR A 524 -9.41 11.34 -9.19
C TYR A 524 -9.03 11.75 -7.75
N GLY A 525 -7.76 12.01 -7.45
CA GLY A 525 -7.31 12.46 -6.12
C GLY A 525 -7.57 11.47 -4.97
N THR A 526 -7.97 10.26 -5.31
CA THR A 526 -8.34 9.23 -4.36
C THR A 526 -7.33 8.08 -4.36
N GLY A 527 -6.53 8.00 -3.33
CA GLY A 527 -5.77 6.81 -3.02
C GLY A 527 -4.50 6.66 -3.83
N GLY A 528 -3.42 6.54 -3.19
CA GLY A 528 -2.16 6.02 -3.61
C GLY A 528 -1.57 5.29 -2.44
N TYR A 529 -0.50 4.54 -2.66
CA TYR A 529 0.27 4.03 -1.57
C TYR A 529 0.92 5.21 -0.84
N LYS A 530 0.51 5.43 0.39
CA LYS A 530 1.01 6.52 1.23
C LYS A 530 1.69 5.91 2.45
N CYS A 531 2.89 6.38 2.74
CA CYS A 531 3.57 6.06 3.99
C CYS A 531 3.19 7.11 5.02
N TYR A 532 2.81 6.69 6.22
CA TYR A 532 2.33 7.58 7.27
C TYR A 532 3.25 7.57 8.48
N SER A 533 3.37 8.73 9.13
CA SER A 533 3.67 8.82 10.55
C SER A 533 2.38 8.62 11.36
N ASP A 534 2.50 8.35 12.66
CA ASP A 534 1.44 7.98 13.59
C ASP A 534 0.25 8.93 13.70
N GLU A 535 0.27 10.08 13.05
CA GLU A 535 -0.85 11.00 12.95
C GLU A 535 -1.54 10.84 11.60
N PHE A 536 -2.66 10.16 11.62
CA PHE A 536 -3.53 9.94 10.49
C PHE A 536 -3.67 11.19 9.62
N TYR A 537 -3.25 11.12 8.35
CA TYR A 537 -3.60 11.99 7.22
C TYR A 537 -2.95 13.37 7.08
N SER A 538 -2.05 13.82 7.95
CA SER A 538 -1.63 15.23 7.86
C SER A 538 -0.37 15.51 7.03
N VAL A 539 0.55 14.57 6.87
CA VAL A 539 1.77 14.76 6.05
C VAL A 539 2.21 13.41 5.45
N PRO A 540 2.41 13.28 4.12
CA PRO A 540 3.10 12.13 3.57
C PRO A 540 4.54 12.16 4.08
N THR A 541 4.85 11.28 5.02
CA THR A 541 6.19 11.11 5.51
C THR A 541 6.92 10.08 4.67
N GLN A 542 8.21 10.06 4.84
CA GLN A 542 9.13 9.18 4.16
C GLN A 542 8.73 7.71 4.36
N CYS A 543 8.68 6.92 3.27
CA CYS A 543 8.55 5.48 3.35
C CYS A 543 9.81 4.85 3.90
N TYR A 544 9.67 3.75 4.62
CA TYR A 544 10.77 3.02 5.25
C TYR A 544 10.87 1.60 4.73
N ALA A 545 11.92 0.91 5.08
CA ALA A 545 12.14 -0.49 4.73
C ALA A 545 10.99 -1.42 5.17
N SER A 546 10.29 -1.10 6.26
CA SER A 546 9.11 -1.85 6.72
C SER A 546 7.92 -1.80 5.75
N SER A 547 7.88 -0.80 4.86
CA SER A 547 6.85 -0.70 3.82
C SER A 547 6.88 -1.89 2.85
N ALA A 548 8.03 -2.56 2.68
CA ALA A 548 8.14 -3.80 1.91
C ALA A 548 7.23 -4.93 2.40
N ILE A 549 6.92 -4.95 3.67
CA ILE A 549 6.00 -5.93 4.27
C ILE A 549 4.63 -5.33 4.56
N GLY A 550 4.36 -4.15 4.00
CA GLY A 550 3.08 -3.43 4.14
C GLY A 550 2.85 -2.82 5.52
N ASP A 551 3.93 -2.59 6.29
CA ASP A 551 3.89 -1.97 7.61
C ASP A 551 4.10 -0.46 7.49
N GLY A 552 3.27 0.32 8.19
CA GLY A 552 3.31 1.79 8.12
C GLY A 552 2.87 2.37 6.77
N ALA A 553 2.11 1.63 5.97
CA ALA A 553 1.60 2.07 4.69
C ALA A 553 0.17 1.57 4.44
N TYR A 554 -0.58 2.29 3.61
CA TYR A 554 -2.00 2.05 3.39
C TYR A 554 -2.34 2.19 1.90
N LEU A 555 -3.26 1.39 1.42
CA LEU A 555 -3.76 1.42 0.05
C LEU A 555 -5.22 0.94 -0.01
N ASN A 556 -5.89 1.26 -1.11
CA ASN A 556 -7.25 0.81 -1.38
C ASN A 556 -7.24 -0.52 -2.13
N LEU A 557 -8.14 -1.43 -1.80
CA LEU A 557 -8.23 -2.74 -2.45
C LEU A 557 -8.49 -2.62 -3.97
N ASP A 558 -9.36 -1.69 -4.39
CA ASP A 558 -9.64 -1.48 -5.83
C ASP A 558 -8.40 -1.03 -6.61
N LYS A 559 -7.59 -0.14 -6.04
CA LYS A 559 -6.32 0.29 -6.64
C LYS A 559 -5.25 -0.81 -6.60
N HIS A 560 -5.26 -1.62 -5.55
CA HIS A 560 -4.38 -2.78 -5.45
C HIS A 560 -4.69 -3.82 -6.54
N VAL A 561 -5.98 -4.08 -6.80
CA VAL A 561 -6.41 -4.94 -7.91
C VAL A 561 -5.96 -4.35 -9.26
N ASN A 562 -6.12 -3.05 -9.49
CA ASN A 562 -5.68 -2.40 -10.74
C ASN A 562 -4.16 -2.52 -10.96
N ALA A 563 -3.36 -2.38 -9.91
CA ALA A 563 -1.91 -2.58 -9.99
C ALA A 563 -1.55 -4.05 -10.32
N TYR A 564 -2.25 -5.02 -9.73
CA TYR A 564 -2.10 -6.43 -10.07
C TYR A 564 -2.55 -6.73 -11.50
N THR A 565 -3.60 -6.07 -11.98
CA THR A 565 -4.06 -6.17 -13.37
C THR A 565 -2.98 -5.68 -14.33
N THR A 566 -2.27 -4.61 -13.98
CA THR A 566 -1.14 -4.10 -14.78
C THR A 566 0.01 -5.12 -14.83
N ILE A 567 0.31 -5.82 -13.73
CA ILE A 567 1.30 -6.90 -13.74
C ILE A 567 0.83 -8.03 -14.65
N SER A 568 -0.45 -8.42 -14.61
CA SER A 568 -1.03 -9.45 -15.48
C SER A 568 -0.89 -9.11 -16.98
N ARG A 569 -0.92 -7.84 -17.33
CA ARG A 569 -0.73 -7.29 -18.69
C ARG A 569 0.74 -7.10 -19.07
N ASN A 570 1.66 -7.75 -18.38
CA ASN A 570 3.10 -7.56 -18.57
C ASN A 570 3.53 -6.09 -18.45
N GLY A 571 2.99 -5.36 -17.45
CA GLY A 571 3.37 -3.98 -17.18
C GLY A 571 2.65 -2.92 -18.03
N ASN A 572 1.67 -3.31 -18.82
CA ASN A 572 0.86 -2.40 -19.64
C ASN A 572 -0.34 -1.90 -18.83
N LYS A 573 -0.30 -0.63 -18.39
CA LYS A 573 -1.35 -0.01 -17.57
C LYS A 573 -2.52 0.47 -18.44
N ILE A 574 -3.71 0.03 -18.10
CA ILE A 574 -4.98 0.55 -18.60
C ILE A 574 -5.71 1.20 -17.41
N PRO A 575 -6.21 2.43 -17.54
CA PRO A 575 -6.97 3.07 -16.46
C PRO A 575 -8.19 2.26 -16.05
N GLN A 576 -8.39 2.15 -14.74
CA GLN A 576 -9.55 1.48 -14.17
C GLN A 576 -10.83 2.29 -14.41
N THR A 577 -11.94 1.64 -14.72
CA THR A 577 -13.23 2.30 -14.89
C THR A 577 -14.40 1.52 -14.30
N TYR A 578 -15.41 2.26 -13.82
CA TYR A 578 -16.71 1.77 -13.36
C TYR A 578 -17.83 2.12 -14.33
N ILE A 579 -17.58 3.00 -15.35
CA ILE A 579 -18.59 3.55 -16.24
C ILE A 579 -18.15 3.38 -17.69
N THR A 580 -19.07 2.90 -18.52
CA THR A 580 -18.84 2.78 -19.97
C THR A 580 -19.56 3.87 -20.77
N ASN A 581 -20.73 4.32 -20.33
CA ASN A 581 -21.47 5.34 -21.07
C ASN A 581 -22.36 6.17 -20.14
N VAL A 582 -22.49 7.46 -20.43
CA VAL A 582 -23.44 8.37 -19.77
C VAL A 582 -24.27 9.07 -20.81
N LYS A 583 -25.58 8.97 -20.71
CA LYS A 583 -26.53 9.63 -21.60
C LYS A 583 -27.35 10.66 -20.83
N ASP A 584 -27.73 11.73 -21.52
CA ASP A 584 -28.66 12.72 -21.00
C ASP A 584 -30.14 12.25 -21.09
N SER A 585 -31.05 13.06 -20.61
CA SER A 585 -32.50 12.84 -20.71
C SER A 585 -33.03 12.75 -22.16
N GLY A 586 -32.31 13.29 -23.13
CA GLY A 586 -32.57 13.17 -24.56
C GLY A 586 -31.96 11.92 -25.20
N ASN A 587 -31.35 11.02 -24.40
CA ASN A 587 -30.63 9.81 -24.83
C ASN A 587 -29.39 10.12 -25.73
N HIS A 588 -28.84 11.34 -25.66
CA HIS A 588 -27.56 11.66 -26.29
C HIS A 588 -26.42 11.25 -25.38
N SER A 589 -25.37 10.63 -25.94
CA SER A 589 -24.17 10.27 -25.17
C SER A 589 -23.39 11.55 -24.83
N ILE A 590 -23.19 11.80 -23.53
CA ILE A 590 -22.37 12.90 -23.01
C ILE A 590 -21.00 12.41 -22.55
N TYR A 591 -20.88 11.13 -22.34
CA TYR A 591 -19.60 10.43 -22.09
C TYR A 591 -19.69 9.02 -22.67
N GLU A 592 -18.64 8.63 -23.37
CA GLU A 592 -18.45 7.27 -23.87
C GLU A 592 -17.02 6.84 -23.57
N TRP A 593 -16.89 5.75 -22.83
CA TRP A 593 -15.59 5.17 -22.51
C TRP A 593 -15.05 4.46 -23.75
N GLU A 594 -13.81 4.74 -24.07
CA GLU A 594 -13.09 4.06 -25.13
C GLU A 594 -11.87 3.35 -24.55
N LEU A 595 -11.65 2.11 -24.96
CA LEU A 595 -10.42 1.39 -24.62
C LEU A 595 -9.23 2.11 -25.26
N LYS A 596 -8.48 2.83 -24.45
CA LYS A 596 -7.23 3.45 -24.90
C LYS A 596 -6.12 2.40 -24.95
N PRO A 597 -5.14 2.54 -25.86
CA PRO A 597 -3.92 1.78 -25.77
C PRO A 597 -3.32 1.96 -24.37
N GLY A 598 -2.96 0.85 -23.73
CA GLY A 598 -2.33 0.93 -22.41
C GLY A 598 -0.96 1.58 -22.48
N GLU A 599 -0.49 2.09 -21.37
CA GLU A 599 0.84 2.64 -21.18
C GLU A 599 1.78 1.59 -20.60
N GLN A 600 2.94 1.37 -21.24
CA GLN A 600 3.97 0.49 -20.70
C GLN A 600 4.70 1.23 -19.56
N VAL A 601 4.32 0.96 -18.32
CA VAL A 601 4.82 1.67 -17.13
C VAL A 601 6.02 0.98 -16.47
N VAL A 602 6.20 -0.31 -16.70
CA VAL A 602 7.38 -1.10 -16.37
C VAL A 602 7.68 -2.05 -17.52
N ARG A 603 8.92 -2.52 -17.65
CA ARG A 603 9.31 -3.45 -18.71
C ARG A 603 8.49 -4.73 -18.63
N ASP A 604 8.06 -5.24 -19.79
CA ASP A 604 7.21 -6.42 -19.92
C ASP A 604 7.85 -7.69 -19.31
N GLU A 605 9.17 -7.82 -19.45
CA GLU A 605 9.95 -8.92 -18.89
C GLU A 605 9.92 -8.91 -17.36
N SER A 606 10.04 -7.74 -16.71
CA SER A 606 9.98 -7.61 -15.25
C SER A 606 8.62 -8.05 -14.71
N ALA A 607 7.53 -7.56 -15.32
CA ALA A 607 6.18 -7.88 -14.90
C ALA A 607 5.87 -9.37 -15.14
N TYR A 608 6.27 -9.91 -16.29
CA TYR A 608 6.10 -11.32 -16.61
C TYR A 608 6.81 -12.23 -15.60
N ILE A 609 8.08 -11.95 -15.29
CA ILE A 609 8.87 -12.75 -14.34
C ILE A 609 8.21 -12.76 -12.95
N VAL A 610 7.72 -11.62 -12.47
CA VAL A 610 7.01 -11.56 -11.18
C VAL A 610 5.72 -12.36 -11.23
N ALA A 611 4.93 -12.19 -12.29
CA ALA A 611 3.71 -12.95 -12.49
C ALA A 611 3.94 -14.47 -12.54
N ASP A 612 5.00 -14.92 -13.20
CA ASP A 612 5.41 -16.32 -13.27
C ASP A 612 5.88 -16.84 -11.89
N MET A 613 6.67 -16.05 -11.16
CA MET A 613 7.06 -16.43 -9.79
C MET A 613 5.84 -16.62 -8.88
N MET A 614 4.82 -15.77 -9.02
CA MET A 614 3.59 -15.84 -8.22
C MET A 614 2.67 -17.00 -8.61
N SER A 615 2.80 -17.56 -9.81
CA SER A 615 1.97 -18.68 -10.29
C SER A 615 2.56 -20.05 -9.98
N ASP A 616 3.80 -20.14 -9.48
CA ASP A 616 4.49 -21.41 -9.27
C ASP A 616 4.04 -22.11 -7.97
N PRO A 617 3.25 -23.21 -8.06
CA PRO A 617 2.77 -23.90 -6.87
C PRO A 617 3.88 -24.62 -6.08
N ARG A 618 5.07 -24.85 -6.69
CA ARG A 618 6.20 -25.49 -6.01
C ARG A 618 6.87 -24.55 -5.03
N ALA A 619 6.88 -23.25 -5.36
CA ALA A 619 7.46 -22.22 -4.52
C ALA A 619 6.48 -21.69 -3.46
N SER A 620 5.17 -21.94 -3.63
CA SER A 620 4.10 -21.40 -2.79
C SER A 620 3.77 -22.33 -1.63
N TYR A 621 3.45 -21.76 -0.47
CA TYR A 621 2.87 -22.50 0.65
C TYR A 621 1.36 -22.77 0.46
N MET A 622 0.75 -22.13 -0.53
CA MET A 622 -0.67 -22.34 -0.87
C MET A 622 -0.87 -23.65 -1.64
N ALA A 623 -2.03 -24.24 -1.48
CA ALA A 623 -2.36 -25.47 -2.20
C ALA A 623 -2.36 -25.27 -3.72
N LYS A 624 -1.95 -26.29 -4.47
CA LYS A 624 -1.90 -26.26 -5.94
C LYS A 624 -3.21 -25.79 -6.58
N LYS A 625 -4.37 -26.19 -6.03
CA LYS A 625 -5.69 -25.76 -6.51
C LYS A 625 -5.94 -24.24 -6.49
N SER A 626 -5.12 -23.51 -5.77
CA SER A 626 -5.18 -22.04 -5.74
C SER A 626 -4.38 -21.39 -6.88
N HIS A 627 -3.54 -22.18 -7.57
CA HIS A 627 -2.68 -21.74 -8.65
C HIS A 627 -3.15 -22.18 -10.04
N ASP A 628 -3.96 -23.23 -10.11
CA ASP A 628 -4.47 -23.72 -11.39
C ASP A 628 -5.95 -24.13 -11.33
N TYR A 629 -6.66 -23.90 -12.42
CA TYR A 629 -8.03 -24.35 -12.61
C TYR A 629 -8.35 -24.54 -14.09
N LYS A 630 -8.64 -25.77 -14.51
CA LYS A 630 -9.06 -26.10 -15.87
C LYS A 630 -8.17 -25.52 -16.99
N GLY A 631 -6.85 -25.44 -16.74
CA GLY A 631 -5.87 -24.87 -17.68
C GLY A 631 -5.61 -23.38 -17.53
N TRP A 632 -6.28 -22.71 -16.60
CA TRP A 632 -5.94 -21.34 -16.19
C TRP A 632 -4.85 -21.34 -15.13
N ASP A 633 -3.83 -20.49 -15.33
CA ASP A 633 -2.79 -20.23 -14.34
C ASP A 633 -3.15 -18.99 -13.52
N PHE A 634 -3.13 -19.13 -12.19
CA PHE A 634 -3.38 -18.04 -11.27
C PHE A 634 -2.09 -17.62 -10.57
N SER A 635 -1.71 -16.37 -10.75
CA SER A 635 -0.65 -15.71 -9.95
C SER A 635 -1.27 -15.16 -8.69
N ILE A 636 -0.79 -15.57 -7.50
CA ILE A 636 -1.42 -15.23 -6.23
C ILE A 636 -0.44 -14.70 -5.21
N LYS A 637 -0.94 -13.88 -4.30
CA LYS A 637 -0.22 -13.42 -3.12
C LYS A 637 -1.18 -13.14 -1.96
N THR A 638 -0.87 -13.68 -0.80
CA THR A 638 -1.58 -13.40 0.45
C THR A 638 -0.94 -12.26 1.19
N GLY A 639 -1.71 -11.59 2.02
CA GLY A 639 -1.27 -10.56 2.94
C GLY A 639 -1.83 -10.78 4.34
N THR A 640 -1.04 -10.47 5.36
CA THR A 640 -1.46 -10.44 6.76
C THR A 640 -0.69 -9.31 7.42
N THR A 641 -1.38 -8.44 8.15
CA THR A 641 -0.74 -7.37 8.91
C THR A 641 -0.09 -7.91 10.20
N ASN A 642 0.88 -7.18 10.74
CA ASN A 642 1.67 -7.62 11.91
C ASN A 642 0.81 -8.02 13.10
N ASP A 643 -0.28 -7.29 13.36
CA ASP A 643 -1.21 -7.57 14.47
C ASP A 643 -2.35 -8.50 14.07
N SER A 644 -2.29 -9.14 12.89
CA SER A 644 -3.38 -9.99 12.38
C SER A 644 -4.74 -9.27 12.36
N LYS A 645 -4.77 -7.98 12.08
CA LYS A 645 -6.02 -7.19 11.97
C LYS A 645 -6.63 -7.25 10.58
N ASP A 646 -5.80 -7.49 9.57
CA ASP A 646 -6.17 -7.52 8.16
C ASP A 646 -5.65 -8.77 7.49
N GLY A 647 -6.48 -9.42 6.72
CA GLY A 647 -6.15 -10.52 5.86
C GLY A 647 -6.41 -10.18 4.39
N TRP A 648 -5.49 -10.52 3.50
CA TRP A 648 -5.58 -10.23 2.07
C TRP A 648 -5.33 -11.48 1.24
N MET A 649 -6.03 -11.58 0.12
CA MET A 649 -5.70 -12.48 -0.98
C MET A 649 -5.84 -11.71 -2.28
N MET A 650 -4.75 -11.59 -3.00
CA MET A 650 -4.66 -10.91 -4.29
C MET A 650 -4.22 -11.91 -5.35
N GLY A 651 -4.72 -11.76 -6.55
CA GLY A 651 -4.24 -12.60 -7.64
C GLY A 651 -4.94 -12.31 -8.96
N PHE A 652 -4.46 -12.94 -10.01
CA PHE A 652 -4.96 -12.75 -11.37
C PHE A 652 -4.70 -13.95 -12.28
N SER A 653 -5.51 -14.03 -13.30
CA SER A 653 -5.28 -14.77 -14.53
C SER A 653 -5.00 -13.78 -15.67
N THR A 654 -5.01 -14.25 -16.90
CA THR A 654 -5.02 -13.40 -18.09
C THR A 654 -6.40 -12.80 -18.40
N LYS A 655 -7.44 -13.19 -17.65
CA LYS A 655 -8.82 -12.70 -17.85
C LYS A 655 -9.30 -11.78 -16.73
N TYR A 656 -9.14 -12.21 -15.49
CA TYR A 656 -9.58 -11.44 -14.33
C TYR A 656 -8.46 -11.26 -13.31
N ALA A 657 -8.40 -10.10 -12.69
CA ALA A 657 -7.67 -9.86 -11.46
C ALA A 657 -8.69 -9.64 -10.35
N ALA A 658 -8.46 -10.26 -9.20
CA ALA A 658 -9.34 -10.13 -8.06
C ALA A 658 -8.57 -9.97 -6.76
N GLY A 659 -9.18 -9.26 -5.81
CA GLY A 659 -8.66 -9.06 -4.47
C GLY A 659 -9.75 -9.26 -3.42
N VAL A 660 -9.35 -9.85 -2.30
CA VAL A 660 -10.16 -10.02 -1.09
C VAL A 660 -9.45 -9.39 0.07
N TRP A 661 -10.17 -8.63 0.86
CA TRP A 661 -9.75 -8.20 2.20
C TRP A 661 -10.74 -8.72 3.23
N VAL A 662 -10.23 -9.15 4.39
CA VAL A 662 -11.04 -9.53 5.56
C VAL A 662 -10.53 -8.82 6.79
N GLY A 663 -11.43 -8.38 7.66
CA GLY A 663 -11.05 -7.65 8.86
C GLY A 663 -12.23 -7.47 9.83
N HIS A 664 -12.02 -6.59 10.79
CA HIS A 664 -13.08 -6.10 11.67
C HIS A 664 -13.38 -4.65 11.32
N HIS A 665 -14.65 -4.26 11.22
CA HIS A 665 -15.08 -2.92 10.77
C HIS A 665 -14.43 -1.75 11.52
N THR A 666 -14.02 -1.95 12.78
CA THR A 666 -13.33 -0.92 13.56
C THR A 666 -11.82 -0.81 13.27
N GLY A 667 -11.22 -1.79 12.59
CA GLY A 667 -9.77 -1.86 12.36
C GLY A 667 -8.92 -2.05 13.62
N LYS A 668 -9.56 -2.33 14.78
CA LYS A 668 -8.86 -2.40 16.10
C LYS A 668 -8.76 -3.81 16.67
N VAL A 669 -9.44 -4.77 16.09
CA VAL A 669 -9.54 -6.13 16.63
C VAL A 669 -8.52 -7.03 15.97
N GLU A 670 -7.68 -7.67 16.78
CA GLU A 670 -6.84 -8.77 16.31
C GLU A 670 -7.68 -10.00 16.01
N MET A 671 -7.60 -10.49 14.80
CA MET A 671 -8.23 -11.75 14.41
C MET A 671 -7.38 -12.94 14.84
N THR A 672 -8.03 -14.07 15.08
CA THR A 672 -7.39 -15.33 15.44
C THR A 672 -7.28 -16.22 14.19
N GLY A 673 -6.35 -17.21 14.23
CA GLY A 673 -6.20 -18.16 13.12
C GLY A 673 -5.34 -17.64 11.98
N PHE A 674 -5.40 -18.38 10.86
CA PHE A 674 -4.62 -18.07 9.67
C PHE A 674 -5.48 -17.26 8.69
N MET A 675 -5.07 -16.04 8.38
CA MET A 675 -5.81 -15.09 7.52
C MET A 675 -6.05 -15.67 6.12
N GLU A 676 -5.10 -16.43 5.60
CA GLU A 676 -5.20 -17.08 4.30
C GLU A 676 -6.37 -18.06 4.22
N THR A 677 -6.75 -18.70 5.30
CA THR A 677 -7.89 -19.63 5.29
C THR A 677 -9.22 -18.93 5.10
N MET A 678 -9.33 -17.69 5.56
CA MET A 678 -10.55 -16.87 5.41
C MET A 678 -10.64 -16.25 4.01
N THR A 679 -9.52 -15.73 3.51
CA THR A 679 -9.49 -15.03 2.22
C THR A 679 -9.45 -16.01 1.03
N GLN A 680 -8.77 -17.16 1.19
CA GLN A 680 -8.56 -18.15 0.13
C GLN A 680 -9.88 -18.72 -0.39
N ALA A 681 -10.80 -19.09 0.50
CA ALA A 681 -12.08 -19.66 0.09
C ALA A 681 -12.83 -18.69 -0.83
N ILE A 682 -13.02 -17.44 -0.38
CA ILE A 682 -13.72 -16.41 -1.15
C ILE A 682 -13.06 -16.19 -2.51
N TRP A 683 -11.73 -16.04 -2.52
CA TRP A 683 -10.99 -15.71 -3.73
C TRP A 683 -10.96 -16.87 -4.72
N VAL A 684 -10.63 -18.09 -4.26
CA VAL A 684 -10.50 -19.28 -5.12
C VAL A 684 -11.84 -19.67 -5.72
N ASP A 685 -12.91 -19.71 -4.91
CA ASP A 685 -14.22 -20.11 -5.36
C ASP A 685 -14.78 -19.09 -6.36
N TRP A 686 -14.58 -17.80 -6.12
CA TRP A 686 -14.93 -16.77 -7.11
C TRP A 686 -14.15 -16.92 -8.42
N MET A 687 -12.81 -17.06 -8.34
CA MET A 687 -11.97 -17.20 -9.55
C MET A 687 -12.37 -18.43 -10.36
N GLN A 688 -12.62 -19.56 -9.72
CA GLN A 688 -13.04 -20.78 -10.41
C GLN A 688 -14.40 -20.60 -11.10
N ARG A 689 -15.38 -20.06 -10.38
CA ARG A 689 -16.72 -19.81 -10.93
C ARG A 689 -16.72 -18.75 -12.04
N ALA A 690 -15.91 -17.71 -11.92
CA ALA A 690 -15.78 -16.66 -12.92
C ALA A 690 -15.11 -17.15 -14.22
N HIS A 691 -14.32 -18.23 -14.15
CA HIS A 691 -13.65 -18.82 -15.31
C HIS A 691 -14.41 -20.02 -15.89
N ASP A 692 -15.51 -20.46 -15.26
CA ASP A 692 -16.31 -21.56 -15.79
C ASP A 692 -16.89 -21.23 -17.17
N GLY A 693 -16.65 -22.11 -18.12
CA GLY A 693 -17.12 -21.94 -19.50
C GLY A 693 -16.25 -21.01 -20.36
N LEU A 694 -15.17 -20.45 -19.82
CA LEU A 694 -14.20 -19.68 -20.60
C LEU A 694 -13.05 -20.59 -21.07
N GLU A 695 -12.55 -20.33 -22.27
CA GLU A 695 -11.36 -20.98 -22.79
C GLU A 695 -10.10 -20.38 -22.15
N PRO A 696 -9.18 -21.19 -21.60
CA PRO A 696 -7.99 -20.69 -20.95
C PRO A 696 -7.04 -20.03 -21.96
N VAL A 697 -6.53 -18.87 -21.58
CA VAL A 697 -5.55 -18.11 -22.37
C VAL A 697 -4.23 -18.08 -21.60
N ALA A 698 -3.19 -18.63 -22.19
CA ALA A 698 -1.86 -18.62 -21.59
C ALA A 698 -1.26 -17.21 -21.60
N ARG A 699 -0.50 -16.88 -20.55
CA ARG A 699 0.27 -15.63 -20.52
C ARG A 699 1.36 -15.64 -21.57
N VAL A 700 1.43 -14.58 -22.38
CA VAL A 700 2.43 -14.46 -23.43
C VAL A 700 3.79 -14.06 -22.81
N ARG A 701 4.77 -14.94 -22.98
CA ARG A 701 6.12 -14.68 -22.50
C ARG A 701 6.84 -13.71 -23.44
N PRO A 702 7.40 -12.60 -22.92
CA PRO A 702 8.27 -11.71 -23.69
C PRO A 702 9.47 -12.44 -24.29
N ALA A 703 9.82 -12.11 -25.54
CA ALA A 703 10.86 -12.80 -26.29
C ALA A 703 12.28 -12.63 -25.69
N GLY A 704 12.51 -11.55 -24.96
CA GLY A 704 13.80 -11.23 -24.32
C GLY A 704 14.13 -12.07 -23.10
N ILE A 705 13.14 -12.73 -22.49
CA ILE A 705 13.36 -13.49 -21.25
C ILE A 705 14.25 -14.70 -21.50
N GLN A 706 15.33 -14.79 -20.74
CA GLN A 706 16.32 -15.85 -20.77
C GLN A 706 15.99 -16.94 -19.73
N VAL A 707 16.32 -18.20 -20.05
CA VAL A 707 16.34 -19.32 -19.11
C VAL A 707 17.79 -19.62 -18.81
N LEU A 708 18.22 -19.28 -17.61
CA LEU A 708 19.63 -19.42 -17.21
C LEU A 708 19.76 -20.33 -15.98
N PRO A 709 20.93 -20.89 -15.70
CA PRO A 709 21.19 -21.60 -14.46
C PRO A 709 20.81 -20.76 -13.24
N ALA A 710 20.18 -21.38 -12.26
CA ALA A 710 19.71 -20.78 -11.04
C ALA A 710 20.18 -21.60 -9.84
N TYR A 711 20.22 -20.97 -8.68
CA TYR A 711 20.51 -21.65 -7.42
C TYR A 711 19.41 -22.68 -7.11
N ILE A 712 19.81 -23.87 -6.70
CA ILE A 712 18.88 -24.96 -6.35
C ILE A 712 18.51 -24.81 -4.86
N VAL A 713 17.30 -24.36 -4.60
CA VAL A 713 16.74 -24.30 -3.23
C VAL A 713 16.34 -25.71 -2.83
N ARG A 714 16.97 -26.20 -1.76
CA ARG A 714 16.76 -27.58 -1.22
C ARG A 714 15.99 -27.59 0.10
N SER A 715 15.84 -26.42 0.75
CA SER A 715 15.18 -26.28 2.03
C SER A 715 13.68 -26.03 1.86
N HIS A 716 12.88 -26.57 2.76
CA HIS A 716 11.46 -26.34 2.85
C HIS A 716 11.21 -24.90 3.33
N ILE A 717 10.60 -24.06 2.50
CA ILE A 717 10.30 -22.64 2.80
C ILE A 717 8.79 -22.44 2.89
N GLY A 718 8.08 -23.36 3.56
CA GLY A 718 6.62 -23.33 3.57
C GLY A 718 5.97 -23.75 2.27
N ALA A 719 6.74 -24.22 1.27
CA ALA A 719 6.23 -24.74 0.00
C ALA A 719 5.47 -26.04 0.21
N SER A 720 4.47 -26.28 -0.61
CA SER A 720 3.71 -27.55 -0.59
C SER A 720 4.49 -28.75 -1.14
N SER A 721 5.62 -28.51 -1.80
CA SER A 721 6.52 -29.51 -2.38
C SER A 721 7.82 -29.61 -1.60
N ILE A 722 8.30 -30.84 -1.36
CA ILE A 722 9.60 -31.14 -0.79
C ILE A 722 10.70 -31.31 -1.85
N GLU A 723 10.33 -31.23 -3.13
CA GLU A 723 11.29 -31.38 -4.23
C GLU A 723 12.21 -30.15 -4.32
N PRO A 724 13.50 -30.36 -4.66
CA PRO A 724 14.38 -29.25 -4.94
C PRO A 724 13.86 -28.38 -6.09
N SER A 725 14.19 -27.08 -6.06
CA SER A 725 13.85 -26.19 -7.16
C SER A 725 14.54 -26.64 -8.46
N PRO A 726 14.01 -26.27 -9.63
CA PRO A 726 14.71 -26.47 -10.89
C PRO A 726 16.08 -25.81 -10.91
N ALA A 727 17.02 -26.40 -11.66
CA ALA A 727 18.38 -25.87 -11.82
C ALA A 727 18.45 -24.64 -12.75
N THR A 728 17.35 -24.26 -13.36
CA THR A 728 17.23 -23.08 -14.23
C THR A 728 16.00 -22.27 -13.88
N ASP A 729 16.05 -20.96 -14.09
CA ASP A 729 14.92 -20.06 -13.87
C ASP A 729 14.93 -18.90 -14.89
N LEU A 730 13.98 -17.97 -14.77
CA LEU A 730 13.75 -16.86 -15.67
C LEU A 730 14.58 -15.64 -15.29
N PHE A 731 15.21 -15.03 -16.28
CA PHE A 731 15.97 -13.80 -16.12
C PHE A 731 15.63 -12.83 -17.27
N PRO A 732 15.64 -11.50 -17.00
CA PRO A 732 15.39 -10.53 -18.04
C PRO A 732 16.58 -10.44 -19.04
N SER A 733 16.35 -9.86 -20.21
CA SER A 733 17.35 -9.72 -21.26
C SER A 733 18.60 -8.91 -20.84
N TRP A 734 18.45 -7.98 -19.90
CA TRP A 734 19.53 -7.16 -19.37
C TRP A 734 20.26 -7.77 -18.18
N TYR A 735 19.90 -9.00 -17.79
CA TYR A 735 20.53 -9.66 -16.65
C TYR A 735 22.01 -9.87 -16.85
N LYS A 736 22.78 -9.46 -15.87
CA LYS A 736 24.23 -9.69 -15.76
C LYS A 736 24.50 -10.55 -14.54
N LYS A 737 25.04 -11.73 -14.75
CA LYS A 737 25.37 -12.63 -13.65
C LYS A 737 26.35 -11.94 -12.71
N PRO A 738 26.12 -11.94 -11.36
CA PRO A 738 27.09 -11.48 -10.38
C PRO A 738 28.41 -12.23 -10.55
N GLY A 739 29.54 -11.53 -10.40
CA GLY A 739 30.86 -12.15 -10.51
C GLY A 739 31.20 -12.88 -9.23
N GLY A 740 31.61 -14.15 -9.32
CA GLY A 740 32.17 -14.94 -8.21
C GLY A 740 31.57 -16.35 -8.07
N GLY A 741 32.39 -17.32 -7.67
CA GLY A 741 31.98 -18.64 -7.20
C GLY A 741 31.80 -19.71 -8.26
N GLY A 742 32.54 -20.81 -8.09
CA GLY A 742 32.35 -22.07 -8.81
C GLY A 742 31.59 -23.09 -7.97
N GLU A 743 31.34 -24.27 -8.49
CA GLU A 743 30.84 -25.40 -7.69
C GLU A 743 31.84 -25.74 -6.59
N GLU A 744 31.44 -25.58 -5.34
CA GLU A 744 32.24 -26.01 -4.18
C GLU A 744 31.73 -27.38 -3.69
N LYS A 745 32.61 -28.37 -3.64
CA LYS A 745 32.29 -29.60 -2.93
C LYS A 745 32.44 -29.35 -1.43
N ILE A 746 31.35 -29.39 -0.72
CA ILE A 746 31.34 -29.27 0.73
C ILE A 746 30.89 -30.58 1.37
N VAL A 747 31.46 -30.86 2.54
CA VAL A 747 31.02 -31.96 3.37
C VAL A 747 30.08 -31.40 4.43
N LYS A 748 28.84 -31.89 4.44
CA LYS A 748 27.83 -31.55 5.43
C LYS A 748 27.63 -32.69 6.41
N ASP A 749 27.20 -32.33 7.59
CA ASP A 749 26.62 -33.30 8.53
C ASP A 749 25.15 -33.55 8.13
N ARG A 750 24.75 -34.79 7.94
CA ARG A 750 23.40 -35.24 7.58
C ARG A 750 22.35 -34.95 8.63
N VAL A 751 22.79 -34.81 9.92
CA VAL A 751 21.90 -34.58 11.07
C VAL A 751 21.59 -33.08 11.24
N SER A 752 22.63 -32.28 11.37
CA SER A 752 22.49 -30.81 11.52
C SER A 752 22.17 -30.12 10.21
N THR A 753 22.40 -30.79 9.07
CA THR A 753 22.36 -30.22 7.71
C THR A 753 23.34 -29.07 7.48
N LYS A 754 24.23 -28.82 8.45
CA LYS A 754 25.26 -27.79 8.45
C LYS A 754 26.60 -28.31 7.93
N ARG A 755 27.59 -27.43 7.74
CA ARG A 755 28.93 -27.81 7.31
C ARG A 755 29.57 -28.72 8.37
N ALA A 756 30.05 -29.88 7.96
CA ALA A 756 30.69 -30.82 8.87
C ALA A 756 31.94 -30.20 9.53
N THR A 757 32.20 -30.61 10.76
CA THR A 757 33.40 -30.25 11.49
C THR A 757 34.31 -31.47 11.62
N GLU A 758 35.50 -31.29 12.17
CA GLU A 758 36.38 -32.41 12.54
C GLU A 758 35.77 -33.37 13.56
N CYS A 759 34.71 -32.91 14.27
CA CYS A 759 33.98 -33.67 15.27
C CYS A 759 32.79 -34.44 14.72
N THR A 760 32.39 -34.17 13.47
CA THR A 760 31.27 -34.85 12.83
C THR A 760 31.65 -36.31 12.54
N PRO A 761 30.85 -37.31 12.97
CA PRO A 761 31.17 -38.71 12.79
C PRO A 761 31.19 -39.07 11.30
N PRO A 762 32.05 -40.07 10.89
CA PRO A 762 32.15 -40.47 9.51
C PRO A 762 30.83 -40.90 8.87
N LEU A 763 29.93 -41.52 9.63
CA LEU A 763 28.61 -41.94 9.15
C LEU A 763 27.65 -40.76 8.94
N ALA A 764 27.93 -39.63 9.57
CA ALA A 764 27.16 -38.39 9.42
C ALA A 764 27.63 -37.53 8.23
N LEU A 765 28.80 -37.84 7.64
CA LEU A 765 29.36 -37.09 6.56
C LEU A 765 28.60 -37.34 5.26
N GLU A 766 28.23 -36.27 4.59
CA GLU A 766 27.62 -36.27 3.25
C GLU A 766 28.36 -35.28 2.35
N GLU A 767 28.98 -35.79 1.27
CA GLU A 767 29.53 -34.90 0.25
C GLU A 767 28.40 -34.34 -0.60
N VAL A 768 28.23 -33.04 -0.60
CA VAL A 768 27.23 -32.32 -1.41
C VAL A 768 28.00 -31.38 -2.34
N VAL A 769 27.72 -31.46 -3.62
CA VAL A 769 28.09 -30.40 -4.57
C VAL A 769 27.16 -29.25 -4.29
N GLN A 770 27.65 -28.24 -3.58
CA GLN A 770 26.92 -27.01 -3.39
C GLN A 770 27.34 -26.04 -4.50
N THR A 771 26.38 -25.73 -5.36
CA THR A 771 26.54 -24.54 -6.19
C THR A 771 26.57 -23.36 -5.23
N ASP A 772 27.66 -22.63 -5.23
CA ASP A 772 27.83 -21.49 -4.30
C ASP A 772 26.71 -20.47 -4.55
N ALA A 773 25.85 -20.28 -3.56
CA ALA A 773 24.73 -19.35 -3.64
C ALA A 773 25.21 -17.91 -3.93
N SER A 774 26.45 -17.58 -3.54
CA SER A 774 27.05 -16.26 -3.80
C SER A 774 27.23 -15.98 -5.30
N SER A 775 27.41 -17.01 -6.13
CA SER A 775 27.49 -16.86 -7.58
C SER A 775 26.19 -16.40 -8.26
N PHE A 776 25.06 -16.51 -7.53
CA PHE A 776 23.72 -16.09 -7.98
C PHE A 776 23.18 -14.92 -7.18
N SER A 777 23.95 -14.38 -6.22
CA SER A 777 23.53 -13.33 -5.30
C SER A 777 24.24 -12.01 -5.57
N SER A 778 23.47 -10.94 -5.53
CA SER A 778 23.95 -9.57 -5.44
C SER A 778 23.49 -8.90 -4.13
N ASP A 779 23.22 -9.69 -3.09
CA ASP A 779 22.75 -9.22 -1.78
C ASP A 779 23.87 -8.48 -1.03
N PRO A 780 23.84 -7.14 -0.94
CA PRO A 780 24.88 -6.37 -0.27
C PRO A 780 24.78 -6.46 1.27
N PHE A 781 23.66 -6.97 1.79
CA PHE A 781 23.44 -7.15 3.22
C PHE A 781 23.87 -8.54 3.72
N TYR A 782 24.42 -9.37 2.81
CA TYR A 782 24.95 -10.66 3.16
C TYR A 782 26.40 -10.54 3.60
N ASP A 783 26.68 -10.88 4.85
CA ASP A 783 28.04 -11.03 5.37
C ASP A 783 28.43 -12.51 5.37
N ALA A 784 29.33 -12.90 4.47
CA ALA A 784 29.85 -14.25 4.39
C ALA A 784 30.51 -14.71 5.72
N ALA A 785 31.07 -13.79 6.52
CA ALA A 785 31.67 -14.10 7.80
C ALA A 785 30.63 -14.49 8.87
N THR A 786 29.43 -13.93 8.83
CA THR A 786 28.34 -14.31 9.75
C THR A 786 27.72 -15.66 9.40
N ASN A 787 27.77 -16.08 8.15
CA ASN A 787 27.22 -17.36 7.67
C ASN A 787 28.24 -18.49 7.55
N SER A 788 29.54 -18.19 7.62
CA SER A 788 30.58 -19.23 7.75
C SER A 788 30.51 -20.01 9.09
N GLN A 789 29.60 -19.62 9.99
CA GLN A 789 29.36 -20.25 11.29
C GLN A 789 28.31 -21.36 11.27
N ASP A 790 27.69 -21.67 10.14
CA ASP A 790 26.81 -22.84 10.05
C ASP A 790 27.63 -24.15 10.00
N LYS A 791 28.46 -24.29 10.99
CA LYS A 791 29.16 -25.55 11.29
C LYS A 791 28.24 -26.45 12.09
N ASP A 792 28.46 -27.73 11.95
CA ASP A 792 27.78 -28.73 12.74
C ASP A 792 27.82 -28.34 14.23
N ASP A 793 26.66 -28.20 14.82
CA ASP A 793 26.46 -27.87 16.25
C ASP A 793 25.84 -29.00 17.03
N VAL A 794 25.57 -30.12 16.37
CA VAL A 794 25.07 -31.34 17.00
C VAL A 794 26.22 -32.17 17.54
N HIS A 795 27.22 -32.46 16.69
CA HIS A 795 28.34 -33.32 17.08
C HIS A 795 29.52 -32.53 17.65
N LYS A 796 30.09 -33.02 18.77
CA LYS A 796 31.23 -32.43 19.42
C LYS A 796 32.36 -33.44 19.52
N CYS A 797 33.62 -32.97 19.63
CA CYS A 797 34.80 -33.83 19.69
C CYS A 797 34.84 -34.70 20.92
N ASP A 798 34.16 -34.34 21.99
CA ASP A 798 34.06 -35.08 23.25
C ASP A 798 32.83 -36.01 23.32
N ASP A 799 32.08 -36.12 22.22
CA ASP A 799 30.93 -37.02 22.15
C ASP A 799 31.35 -38.47 22.28
N VAL A 800 30.65 -39.19 23.14
CA VAL A 800 30.88 -40.62 23.43
C VAL A 800 29.90 -41.40 22.55
N LYS A 801 30.41 -42.43 21.85
CA LYS A 801 29.61 -43.38 21.09
C LYS A 801 28.67 -44.17 21.96
N PRO A 802 27.53 -44.64 21.46
CA PRO A 802 26.73 -45.66 22.14
C PRO A 802 27.59 -46.87 22.50
N THR A 803 27.33 -47.50 23.62
CA THR A 803 28.08 -48.68 24.09
C THR A 803 27.26 -49.94 23.90
N ILE A 804 27.90 -51.02 23.58
CA ILE A 804 27.30 -52.38 23.56
C ILE A 804 28.20 -53.31 24.29
N ALA A 805 27.60 -54.35 24.90
CA ALA A 805 28.33 -55.50 25.45
C ALA A 805 27.53 -56.73 25.13
N LEU A 806 28.25 -57.75 24.69
CA LEU A 806 27.72 -59.05 24.31
C LEU A 806 27.88 -60.10 25.38
N ASN A 807 26.84 -60.90 25.57
CA ASN A 807 26.91 -62.11 26.40
C ASN A 807 26.17 -63.23 25.65
N VAL A 808 26.87 -64.31 25.39
CA VAL A 808 26.30 -65.45 24.67
C VAL A 808 26.20 -66.62 25.68
N THR A 809 24.97 -67.11 25.86
CA THR A 809 24.69 -68.22 26.81
C THR A 809 24.01 -69.36 26.03
N GLU A 810 24.58 -70.58 26.23
CA GLU A 810 23.99 -71.80 25.75
C GLU A 810 22.83 -72.24 26.66
N LYS A 811 21.61 -72.23 26.16
CA LYS A 811 20.39 -72.66 26.87
C LYS A 811 20.22 -74.18 26.81
N SER A 812 20.63 -74.81 25.73
CA SER A 812 20.66 -76.24 25.49
C SER A 812 21.54 -76.51 24.28
N LYS A 813 22.00 -77.78 24.11
CA LYS A 813 22.87 -78.15 23.01
C LYS A 813 22.42 -77.51 21.64
N GLY A 814 23.25 -76.64 21.12
CA GLY A 814 23.10 -76.00 19.88
C GLY A 814 22.04 -74.83 19.85
N LYS A 815 21.56 -74.47 21.07
CA LYS A 815 20.62 -73.32 21.20
C LYS A 815 21.25 -72.29 22.11
N TYR A 816 21.42 -71.10 21.57
CA TYR A 816 22.09 -69.97 22.23
C TYR A 816 21.15 -68.79 22.37
N THR A 817 21.32 -68.05 23.45
CA THR A 817 20.75 -66.68 23.56
C THR A 817 21.91 -65.72 23.49
N ILE A 818 21.85 -64.79 22.57
CA ILE A 818 22.73 -63.66 22.43
C ILE A 818 22.05 -62.50 23.15
N GLU A 819 22.65 -62.08 24.27
CA GLU A 819 22.19 -60.97 25.04
C GLU A 819 23.09 -59.78 24.76
N ILE A 820 22.50 -58.65 24.35
CA ILE A 820 23.19 -57.46 23.97
C ILE A 820 22.75 -56.31 24.94
N SER A 821 23.66 -55.87 25.79
CA SER A 821 23.44 -54.72 26.66
C SER A 821 23.81 -53.47 25.91
N VAL A 822 22.84 -52.56 25.77
CA VAL A 822 22.98 -51.31 25.06
C VAL A 822 22.94 -50.17 26.02
N GLY A 823 23.95 -49.28 25.98
CA GLY A 823 24.03 -48.05 26.76
C GLY A 823 24.01 -46.80 25.84
N ASN A 824 23.53 -45.67 26.36
CA ASN A 824 23.61 -44.42 25.65
C ASN A 824 25.03 -43.91 25.44
N GLY A 825 25.27 -43.26 24.30
CA GLY A 825 26.36 -42.30 24.15
C GLY A 825 25.96 -40.90 24.61
N THR A 826 26.67 -39.89 24.14
CA THR A 826 26.30 -38.48 24.37
C THR A 826 24.93 -38.14 23.81
N HIS A 827 24.58 -38.70 22.66
CA HIS A 827 23.28 -38.54 22.05
C HIS A 827 22.38 -39.75 22.35
N PRO A 828 21.10 -39.53 22.66
CA PRO A 828 20.16 -40.62 22.95
C PRO A 828 20.01 -41.52 21.70
N ILE A 829 19.96 -42.85 21.95
CA ILE A 829 19.78 -43.84 20.89
C ILE A 829 18.40 -43.74 20.25
N SER A 830 17.42 -43.30 21.01
CA SER A 830 16.05 -43.13 20.57
C SER A 830 15.55 -41.73 20.93
N SER A 831 15.15 -40.94 19.95
CA SER A 831 14.49 -39.66 20.13
C SER A 831 13.56 -39.45 18.94
N ASP A 832 12.75 -38.39 18.98
CA ASP A 832 11.84 -37.98 17.85
C ASP A 832 12.59 -37.75 16.53
N LYS A 833 13.90 -37.54 16.58
CA LYS A 833 14.76 -37.27 15.43
C LYS A 833 15.68 -38.43 15.03
N PHE A 834 15.91 -39.43 15.92
CA PHE A 834 16.89 -40.45 15.69
C PHE A 834 16.37 -41.84 16.11
N THR A 835 16.45 -42.79 15.18
CA THR A 835 16.15 -44.21 15.46
C THR A 835 17.43 -44.97 15.45
N GLY A 836 17.77 -45.64 16.58
CA GLY A 836 18.91 -46.57 16.64
C GLY A 836 18.48 -47.95 16.12
N GLN A 837 19.37 -48.59 15.38
CA GLN A 837 19.22 -49.98 14.93
C GLN A 837 20.38 -50.80 15.43
N LEU A 838 20.06 -51.92 16.09
CA LEU A 838 21.01 -52.95 16.48
C LEU A 838 21.09 -54.01 15.40
N ASN A 839 22.27 -54.26 14.85
CA ASN A 839 22.53 -55.36 13.91
C ASN A 839 23.44 -56.37 14.58
N VAL A 840 23.04 -57.64 14.50
CA VAL A 840 23.82 -58.76 15.03
C VAL A 840 24.17 -59.66 13.85
N THR A 841 25.47 -59.99 13.78
CA THR A 841 26.03 -60.87 12.76
C THR A 841 26.79 -62.04 13.42
N ILE A 842 26.90 -63.15 12.68
CA ILE A 842 27.74 -64.28 13.05
C ILE A 842 28.73 -64.56 11.91
N ASP A 843 30.05 -64.49 12.23
CA ASP A 843 31.14 -64.52 11.26
C ASP A 843 30.95 -63.48 10.15
N GLY A 844 30.34 -62.32 10.47
CA GLY A 844 30.05 -61.22 9.54
C GLY A 844 28.78 -61.37 8.70
N GLU A 845 28.06 -62.49 8.84
CA GLU A 845 26.80 -62.70 8.11
C GLU A 845 25.60 -62.36 8.98
N ALA A 846 24.61 -61.70 8.40
CA ALA A 846 23.38 -61.36 9.10
C ALA A 846 22.57 -62.63 9.44
N ILE A 847 22.05 -62.66 10.68
CA ILE A 847 21.19 -63.76 11.14
C ILE A 847 19.72 -63.41 11.07
N PRO A 848 18.80 -64.38 10.95
CA PRO A 848 17.38 -64.09 11.05
C PRO A 848 17.04 -63.33 12.36
N ASN A 849 16.25 -62.26 12.27
CA ASN A 849 15.91 -61.38 13.39
C ASN A 849 17.11 -60.66 14.05
N GLY A 850 18.27 -60.63 13.41
CA GLY A 850 19.46 -59.95 13.91
C GLY A 850 19.43 -58.45 13.80
N SER A 851 18.42 -57.89 13.08
CA SER A 851 18.23 -56.44 12.97
C SER A 851 17.05 -56.02 13.86
N ILE A 852 17.30 -55.19 14.86
CA ILE A 852 16.34 -54.80 15.86
C ILE A 852 16.30 -53.29 15.98
N GLN A 853 15.10 -52.68 15.88
CA GLN A 853 14.92 -51.24 16.19
C GLN A 853 15.08 -51.05 17.70
N ILE A 854 15.97 -50.18 18.12
CA ILE A 854 16.27 -49.91 19.51
C ILE A 854 15.36 -48.77 20.02
N ALA A 855 14.58 -49.02 21.04
CA ALA A 855 13.74 -48.03 21.69
C ALA A 855 14.46 -47.21 22.77
N GLY A 856 15.72 -47.52 23.07
CA GLY A 856 16.54 -46.84 24.06
C GLY A 856 17.62 -47.78 24.64
N PRO A 857 18.37 -47.31 25.65
CA PRO A 857 19.27 -48.17 26.40
C PRO A 857 18.51 -49.33 27.05
N GLY A 858 19.13 -50.50 27.07
CA GLY A 858 18.48 -51.66 27.61
C GLY A 858 19.20 -52.95 27.25
N ILE A 859 18.58 -54.07 27.58
CA ILE A 859 19.05 -55.42 27.24
C ILE A 859 18.13 -55.99 26.16
N TYR A 860 18.73 -56.32 25.03
CA TYR A 860 18.07 -56.90 23.87
C TYR A 860 18.54 -58.39 23.78
N GLN A 861 17.66 -59.30 23.37
CA GLN A 861 17.97 -60.70 23.30
C GLN A 861 17.56 -61.29 21.96
N ILE A 862 18.44 -62.17 21.43
CA ILE A 862 18.20 -62.95 20.22
C ILE A 862 18.47 -64.44 20.58
N ASP A 863 17.51 -65.30 20.27
CA ASP A 863 17.69 -66.71 20.32
C ASP A 863 18.24 -67.25 18.98
N TYR A 864 19.37 -67.95 19.03
CA TYR A 864 20.02 -68.51 17.86
C TYR A 864 20.19 -70.01 17.98
N THR A 865 19.94 -70.72 16.90
CA THR A 865 20.14 -72.16 16.81
C THR A 865 21.23 -72.48 15.83
N SER A 866 22.30 -73.13 16.27
CA SER A 866 23.39 -73.61 15.43
C SER A 866 23.36 -75.14 15.28
N ILE A 867 23.68 -75.61 14.10
CA ILE A 867 23.83 -77.02 13.79
C ILE A 867 25.34 -77.45 13.68
N TYR A 868 26.24 -76.50 13.84
CA TYR A 868 27.68 -76.74 13.65
C TYR A 868 28.47 -76.70 14.97
N ASP A 869 29.47 -77.48 15.09
CA ASP A 869 30.34 -77.55 16.25
C ASP A 869 31.71 -76.87 15.93
N THR A 870 31.65 -75.54 15.86
CA THR A 870 32.81 -74.74 15.55
C THR A 870 32.81 -73.47 16.42
N THR A 871 33.92 -72.83 16.57
CA THR A 871 33.97 -71.47 17.17
C THR A 871 33.47 -70.47 16.15
N LYS A 872 32.58 -69.62 16.58
CA LYS A 872 31.96 -68.58 15.80
C LYS A 872 32.12 -67.20 16.44
N THR A 873 32.31 -66.19 15.64
CA THR A 873 32.35 -64.81 16.13
C THR A 873 30.96 -64.17 16.04
N VAL A 874 30.44 -63.73 17.20
CA VAL A 874 29.20 -62.91 17.23
C VAL A 874 29.63 -61.47 17.33
N SER A 875 29.09 -60.67 16.44
CA SER A 875 29.29 -59.20 16.46
C SER A 875 27.96 -58.48 16.54
N SER A 876 27.94 -57.41 17.30
CA SER A 876 26.76 -56.50 17.31
C SER A 876 27.18 -55.07 17.07
N GLU A 877 26.35 -54.35 16.36
CA GLU A 877 26.56 -52.97 15.98
C GLU A 877 25.27 -52.17 16.17
N ILE A 878 25.39 -50.98 16.75
CA ILE A 878 24.34 -49.97 16.80
C ILE A 878 24.67 -48.95 15.70
N VAL A 879 23.74 -48.78 14.79
CA VAL A 879 23.81 -47.78 13.71
C VAL A 879 22.62 -46.83 13.78
N ASP A 880 22.74 -45.67 13.15
CA ASP A 880 21.71 -44.62 13.08
C ASP A 880 21.36 -43.91 14.40
N SER A 881 22.15 -44.12 15.49
CA SER A 881 22.02 -43.27 16.66
C SER A 881 22.85 -42.00 16.46
N VAL A 882 22.26 -40.94 15.91
CA VAL A 882 22.97 -39.71 15.50
C VAL A 882 24.15 -40.03 14.56
N LEU A 883 23.99 -41.13 13.78
CA LEU A 883 24.96 -41.64 12.81
C LEU A 883 26.33 -42.05 13.44
N TYR A 884 26.31 -42.45 14.67
CA TYR A 884 27.41 -43.18 15.33
C TYR A 884 27.21 -44.70 15.25
N SER A 885 28.29 -45.46 15.21
CA SER A 885 28.28 -46.90 15.36
C SER A 885 29.07 -47.32 16.60
N SER A 886 28.68 -48.46 17.20
CA SER A 886 29.41 -49.12 18.24
C SER A 886 29.46 -50.60 17.96
N LEU A 887 30.62 -51.21 17.94
CA LEU A 887 30.86 -52.63 17.62
C LEU A 887 31.42 -53.37 18.84
N ASP A 888 30.86 -54.52 19.16
CA ASP A 888 31.41 -55.50 20.09
C ASP A 888 31.39 -56.88 19.47
N ALA A 889 32.38 -57.73 19.80
CA ALA A 889 32.55 -59.02 19.24
C ALA A 889 32.93 -60.05 20.28
N MET A 890 32.40 -61.25 20.22
CA MET A 890 32.66 -62.34 21.12
C MET A 890 32.76 -63.67 20.37
N ASP A 891 33.77 -64.44 20.65
CA ASP A 891 33.88 -65.81 20.18
C ASP A 891 33.22 -66.78 21.16
N TRP A 892 32.45 -67.74 20.63
CA TRP A 892 31.89 -68.79 21.44
C TRP A 892 31.87 -70.11 20.67
N PRO A 893 32.01 -71.25 21.35
CA PRO A 893 32.01 -72.57 20.74
C PRO A 893 30.56 -72.97 20.35
N PHE A 894 30.46 -73.52 19.15
CA PHE A 894 29.28 -74.24 18.71
C PHE A 894 29.51 -75.74 18.84
N GLN A 895 28.54 -76.49 19.37
CA GLN A 895 28.53 -77.92 19.30
C GLN A 895 27.52 -78.37 18.22
N LEU A 896 28.05 -79.08 17.19
CA LEU A 896 27.15 -79.71 16.23
C LEU A 896 26.44 -80.93 16.88
N PRO A 897 25.23 -81.19 16.64
CA PRO A 897 24.60 -82.42 16.98
C PRO A 897 25.35 -83.57 16.22
N PRO A 898 25.55 -84.75 16.87
CA PRO A 898 26.22 -85.84 16.19
C PRO A 898 25.57 -86.10 14.87
N SER A 899 26.37 -86.27 13.80
CA SER A 899 25.86 -86.68 12.50
C SER A 899 24.90 -87.84 12.62
N PRO A 900 23.72 -87.80 12.09
CA PRO A 900 22.84 -88.95 12.07
C PRO A 900 23.66 -90.09 11.49
N ALA A 901 23.74 -91.25 12.20
CA ALA A 901 24.37 -92.44 11.69
C ALA A 901 23.96 -92.73 10.32
N PRO A 902 24.87 -93.13 9.40
CA PRO A 902 24.47 -93.40 8.01
C PRO A 902 23.31 -94.37 8.03
N VAL A 903 22.22 -94.05 7.40
CA VAL A 903 21.11 -94.94 7.20
C VAL A 903 21.60 -96.01 6.23
N VAL A 904 21.87 -97.15 6.79
CA VAL A 904 22.10 -98.32 5.96
C VAL A 904 20.79 -98.63 5.28
N ILE A 905 20.73 -98.38 4.02
CA ILE A 905 19.63 -98.82 3.18
C ILE A 905 19.83 -100.32 2.90
N PRO A 906 18.98 -101.16 3.37
CA PRO A 906 19.06 -102.54 2.98
C PRO A 906 18.90 -102.63 1.45
N GLY A 907 19.93 -103.22 0.81
CA GLY A 907 19.91 -103.46 -0.59
C GLY A 907 18.79 -104.47 -0.97
N PRO A 908 18.37 -104.53 -2.22
CA PRO A 908 17.16 -105.21 -2.66
C PRO A 908 17.21 -106.74 -2.44
#